data_e94287b0e0972c2fe4e0085ea9edf683
#
_entry.id   e94287b0e0972c2fe4e0085ea9edf683
#
_cell.length_a   1.000
_cell.length_b   1.000
_cell.length_c   1.000
_cell.angle_alpha   90.00
_cell.angle_beta   90.00
_cell.angle_gamma   90.00
#
_symmetry.space_group_name_H-M   'P 1'
#
loop_
_entity.id
_entity.type
_entity.pdbx_description
1 polymer ?
#
loop_
_entity_poly.entity_id
_entity_poly.type
_entity_poly.pdbx_seq_one_letter_code
_entity_poly.pdbx_strand_id
1 'polypeptide(L)'
;WKTTIWMLAAMVTLPWALGFFFHQQIPGSVEITMLISDHIIGAGSRFLLQTTIRFLGPVPNFCAIIVIALFTLYQFYPSWHQKINLKNLGILKRVTTFFSDSREELMEEESEETPVVNTFTEPTKEEVSPVVKKESVETSDENDDAEKEGLDLEVKDQKEEASLGNKEVNKLTQEFGEYDPTLDLSSFKFPNLEHLADHGDGKHMVSDEELEVNKDRIIETLRNFSIEVDEISAEVGPTVTLYEIVPAPGIRISKIKNLEDDIALSLAALGIRIIAPIPGRGTIGIEVPNSKPDVVSMLTLIKSQKFQNSNYELPIALGKTISNETYVFDLAKMPHLLMAGATGQGKSVGLNAMLVSLLYRKHPSALKFVLVDPKKVELSVYNKISRHYLAQLPGAEEAIITDTDKVVATLNSLCKEMDQRYDLLKDAQCRNLKEYNQKFKSRKIIAESCKDLHPERGHHYLPYIVLVIDEFADLIMTAGKEVETPIARLAQLARAIGIHLIIATQRPSVNIITGTIKANFPARVAFRVTAKIDSRTILDAGGADQLIGRGDMLMSTGNELIRLQCGFVDTPEVDSICNYIGGQRSFPSVFELPEFISEKTDRGATSVEERDKLFEEAAHIIVMHQQGSTSLLQRKLKLGYNRAGRLVDQLEDAGIIGPFEGSKARKVLVPDAVSLEQILHRSFDGQE
;
A
#
# COMPACT_ATOMS: atom_id res chain seq x y z
N TRP A 1 8.05 -50.69 31.58
CA TRP A 1 8.43 -50.08 30.27
C TRP A 1 7.19 -49.70 29.44
N LYS A 2 6.22 -50.59 29.26
CA LYS A 2 4.99 -50.22 28.51
C LYS A 2 4.20 -49.11 29.20
N THR A 3 4.02 -49.16 30.50
CA THR A 3 3.34 -48.11 31.28
C THR A 3 4.07 -46.76 31.27
N THR A 4 5.40 -46.77 31.26
CA THR A 4 6.22 -45.54 31.22
C THR A 4 6.14 -44.86 29.85
N ILE A 5 6.12 -45.62 28.74
CA ILE A 5 5.96 -45.09 27.39
C ILE A 5 4.56 -44.45 27.22
N TRP A 6 3.52 -45.11 27.77
CA TRP A 6 2.15 -44.57 27.69
C TRP A 6 1.94 -43.35 28.60
N MET A 7 2.59 -43.26 29.75
CA MET A 7 2.59 -42.06 30.58
C MET A 7 3.25 -40.89 29.83
N LEU A 8 4.37 -41.13 29.15
CA LEU A 8 5.04 -40.14 28.32
C LEU A 8 4.14 -39.69 27.13
N ALA A 9 3.46 -40.64 26.48
CA ALA A 9 2.51 -40.33 25.42
C ALA A 9 1.32 -39.49 25.93
N ALA A 10 0.78 -39.82 27.10
CA ALA A 10 -0.30 -39.07 27.74
C ALA A 10 0.14 -37.67 28.18
N MET A 11 1.38 -37.51 28.66
CA MET A 11 1.93 -36.18 28.99
C MET A 11 2.08 -35.26 27.79
N VAL A 12 2.21 -35.78 26.57
CA VAL A 12 2.30 -34.99 25.34
C VAL A 12 0.92 -34.74 24.73
N THR A 13 0.05 -35.77 24.71
CA THR A 13 -1.25 -35.71 24.02
C THR A 13 -2.33 -34.96 24.80
N LEU A 14 -2.32 -35.04 26.14
CA LEU A 14 -3.31 -34.36 26.98
C LEU A 14 -3.18 -32.82 26.92
N PRO A 15 -1.96 -32.26 27.05
CA PRO A 15 -1.78 -30.82 26.85
C PRO A 15 -2.10 -30.36 25.42
N TRP A 16 -1.83 -31.20 24.40
CA TRP A 16 -2.17 -30.94 23.04
C TRP A 16 -3.69 -30.88 22.81
N ALA A 17 -4.45 -31.81 23.38
CA ALA A 17 -5.91 -31.84 23.32
C ALA A 17 -6.54 -30.66 24.07
N LEU A 18 -6.01 -30.30 25.25
CA LEU A 18 -6.45 -29.13 26.01
C LEU A 18 -6.17 -27.84 25.24
N GLY A 19 -5.00 -27.69 24.61
CA GLY A 19 -4.65 -26.55 23.79
C GLY A 19 -5.60 -26.35 22.60
N PHE A 20 -6.00 -27.43 21.95
CA PHE A 20 -6.99 -27.39 20.88
C PHE A 20 -8.37 -26.93 21.37
N PHE A 21 -8.83 -27.42 22.50
CA PHE A 21 -10.12 -27.06 23.09
C PHE A 21 -10.18 -25.57 23.49
N PHE A 22 -9.11 -25.07 24.10
CA PHE A 22 -9.04 -23.64 24.47
C PHE A 22 -8.88 -22.71 23.28
N HIS A 23 -8.24 -23.16 22.19
CA HIS A 23 -8.08 -22.34 20.98
C HIS A 23 -9.41 -22.11 20.23
N GLN A 24 -10.35 -23.05 20.31
CA GLN A 24 -11.66 -22.92 19.64
C GLN A 24 -12.73 -22.16 20.45
N GLN A 25 -12.62 -22.07 21.78
CA GLN A 25 -13.69 -21.50 22.60
C GLN A 25 -13.62 -19.98 22.85
N ILE A 26 -12.55 -19.28 22.47
CA ILE A 26 -12.40 -17.85 22.77
C ILE A 26 -12.01 -17.08 21.51
N PRO A 27 -12.96 -16.63 20.69
CA PRO A 27 -12.67 -15.70 19.60
C PRO A 27 -12.35 -14.31 20.19
N GLY A 28 -11.11 -13.86 20.07
CA GLY A 28 -10.71 -12.47 20.35
C GLY A 28 -9.76 -12.20 21.51
N SER A 29 -9.28 -13.22 22.26
CA SER A 29 -8.33 -13.01 23.36
C SER A 29 -7.02 -13.77 23.14
N VAL A 30 -6.20 -13.29 22.20
CA VAL A 30 -4.90 -13.90 21.87
C VAL A 30 -3.94 -13.89 23.06
N GLU A 31 -3.99 -12.87 23.94
CA GLU A 31 -3.06 -12.72 25.05
C GLU A 31 -3.36 -13.66 26.23
N ILE A 32 -4.63 -13.86 26.60
CA ILE A 32 -5.00 -14.74 27.71
C ILE A 32 -4.76 -16.20 27.34
N THR A 33 -4.98 -16.56 26.08
CA THR A 33 -4.72 -17.91 25.56
C THR A 33 -3.23 -18.22 25.55
N MET A 34 -2.36 -17.25 25.26
CA MET A 34 -0.90 -17.40 25.33
C MET A 34 -0.41 -17.65 26.77
N LEU A 35 -0.90 -16.90 27.76
CA LEU A 35 -0.47 -17.03 29.17
C LEU A 35 -0.87 -18.37 29.78
N ILE A 36 -2.08 -18.84 29.51
CA ILE A 36 -2.56 -20.15 29.99
C ILE A 36 -1.83 -21.30 29.27
N SER A 37 -1.56 -21.13 27.98
CA SER A 37 -0.86 -22.16 27.20
C SER A 37 0.61 -22.34 27.61
N ASP A 38 1.29 -21.28 28.05
CA ASP A 38 2.70 -21.34 28.47
C ASP A 38 2.91 -22.12 29.76
N HIS A 39 1.94 -22.12 30.65
CA HIS A 39 2.05 -22.81 31.95
C HIS A 39 1.47 -24.23 31.94
N ILE A 40 0.52 -24.55 31.04
CA ILE A 40 -0.18 -25.85 31.01
C ILE A 40 0.30 -26.74 29.87
N ILE A 41 0.73 -26.15 28.75
CA ILE A 41 0.98 -26.86 27.50
C ILE A 41 2.44 -26.75 27.09
N GLY A 42 3.42 -27.11 27.56
CA GLY A 42 4.84 -26.91 27.19
C GLY A 42 5.11 -26.62 25.69
N ALA A 43 6.21 -25.98 25.39
CA ALA A 43 6.58 -25.48 24.05
C ALA A 43 6.54 -26.55 22.94
N GLY A 44 6.86 -27.80 23.25
CA GLY A 44 6.84 -28.94 22.31
C GLY A 44 5.42 -29.31 21.85
N SER A 45 4.46 -29.29 22.75
CA SER A 45 3.05 -29.63 22.44
C SER A 45 2.41 -28.52 21.59
N ARG A 46 2.79 -27.27 21.78
CA ARG A 46 2.36 -26.12 20.96
C ARG A 46 2.89 -26.21 19.53
N PHE A 47 4.16 -26.54 19.39
CA PHE A 47 4.77 -26.73 18.05
C PHE A 47 4.05 -27.86 17.29
N LEU A 48 3.78 -28.99 17.96
CA LEU A 48 3.02 -30.10 17.38
C LEU A 48 1.59 -29.69 16.99
N LEU A 49 0.87 -28.95 17.85
CA LEU A 49 -0.48 -28.51 17.59
C LEU A 49 -0.52 -27.50 16.40
N GLN A 50 0.34 -26.51 16.40
CA GLN A 50 0.41 -25.53 15.31
C GLN A 50 0.79 -26.19 13.98
N THR A 51 1.73 -27.12 14.00
CA THR A 51 2.17 -27.84 12.80
C THR A 51 1.04 -28.71 12.25
N THR A 52 0.35 -29.46 13.11
CA THR A 52 -0.73 -30.35 12.66
C THR A 52 -1.98 -29.59 12.21
N ILE A 53 -2.36 -28.50 12.86
CA ILE A 53 -3.46 -27.63 12.40
C ILE A 53 -3.13 -27.00 11.04
N ARG A 54 -1.88 -26.60 10.84
CA ARG A 54 -1.43 -26.00 9.57
C ARG A 54 -1.44 -26.98 8.40
N PHE A 55 -1.14 -28.27 8.65
CA PHE A 55 -1.06 -29.28 7.59
C PHE A 55 -2.38 -30.02 7.34
N LEU A 56 -3.17 -30.29 8.38
CA LEU A 56 -4.36 -31.14 8.30
C LEU A 56 -5.68 -30.36 8.45
N GLY A 57 -5.62 -29.10 8.87
CA GLY A 57 -6.81 -28.32 9.21
C GLY A 57 -7.44 -28.68 10.56
N PRO A 58 -8.45 -27.92 11.03
CA PRO A 58 -9.02 -28.10 12.37
C PRO A 58 -9.85 -29.39 12.51
N VAL A 59 -10.62 -29.80 11.51
CA VAL A 59 -11.52 -30.95 11.60
C VAL A 59 -10.78 -32.31 11.69
N PRO A 60 -9.80 -32.61 10.81
CA PRO A 60 -9.00 -33.82 10.95
C PRO A 60 -8.19 -33.90 12.27
N ASN A 61 -7.71 -32.74 12.78
CA ASN A 61 -7.05 -32.70 14.08
C ASN A 61 -7.97 -33.07 15.23
N PHE A 62 -9.20 -32.59 15.24
CA PHE A 62 -10.20 -32.94 16.23
C PHE A 62 -10.52 -34.44 16.20
N CYS A 63 -10.69 -35.04 15.03
CA CYS A 63 -10.88 -36.47 14.86
C CYS A 63 -9.66 -37.28 15.36
N ALA A 64 -8.44 -36.83 15.07
CA ALA A 64 -7.21 -37.47 15.52
C ALA A 64 -7.10 -37.44 17.06
N ILE A 65 -7.45 -36.34 17.71
CA ILE A 65 -7.47 -36.22 19.18
C ILE A 65 -8.44 -37.22 19.79
N ILE A 66 -9.65 -37.31 19.25
CA ILE A 66 -10.67 -38.28 19.71
C ILE A 66 -10.17 -39.73 19.57
N VAL A 67 -9.58 -40.07 18.43
CA VAL A 67 -9.04 -41.43 18.18
C VAL A 67 -7.91 -41.73 19.16
N ILE A 68 -6.99 -40.83 19.41
CA ILE A 68 -5.90 -40.98 20.36
C ILE A 68 -6.42 -41.12 21.80
N ALA A 69 -7.42 -40.32 22.19
CA ALA A 69 -8.05 -40.37 23.49
C ALA A 69 -8.78 -41.71 23.71
N LEU A 70 -9.53 -42.20 22.72
CA LEU A 70 -10.21 -43.49 22.78
C LEU A 70 -9.20 -44.66 22.81
N PHE A 71 -8.10 -44.55 22.06
CA PHE A 71 -7.05 -45.56 22.04
C PHE A 71 -6.29 -45.61 23.38
N THR A 72 -6.00 -44.47 24.00
CA THR A 72 -5.41 -44.41 25.34
C THR A 72 -6.35 -44.97 26.40
N LEU A 73 -7.64 -44.67 26.37
CA LEU A 73 -8.63 -45.24 27.25
C LEU A 73 -8.75 -46.76 27.09
N TYR A 74 -8.69 -47.27 25.87
CA TYR A 74 -8.68 -48.70 25.57
C TYR A 74 -7.46 -49.43 26.18
N GLN A 75 -6.28 -48.79 26.12
CA GLN A 75 -5.04 -49.37 26.69
C GLN A 75 -5.05 -49.40 28.22
N PHE A 76 -5.62 -48.40 28.88
CA PHE A 76 -5.69 -48.35 30.36
C PHE A 76 -6.85 -49.19 30.95
N TYR A 77 -7.97 -49.32 30.19
CA TYR A 77 -9.15 -50.03 30.60
C TYR A 77 -9.63 -51.05 29.53
N PRO A 78 -8.95 -52.15 29.34
CA PRO A 78 -9.26 -53.11 28.26
C PRO A 78 -10.67 -53.74 28.35
N SER A 79 -11.32 -53.67 29.52
CA SER A 79 -12.71 -54.17 29.73
C SER A 79 -13.78 -53.09 29.53
N TRP A 80 -13.41 -51.87 29.19
CA TRP A 80 -14.35 -50.72 29.09
C TRP A 80 -15.32 -50.87 27.90
N HIS A 81 -14.88 -51.45 26.79
CA HIS A 81 -15.71 -51.67 25.59
C HIS A 81 -16.86 -52.68 25.84
N GLN A 82 -16.73 -53.60 26.84
CA GLN A 82 -17.78 -54.56 27.19
C GLN A 82 -18.95 -53.92 27.98
N LYS A 83 -18.76 -52.74 28.57
CA LYS A 83 -19.76 -52.03 29.37
C LYS A 83 -20.50 -50.94 28.62
N ILE A 84 -20.04 -50.53 27.43
CA ILE A 84 -20.67 -49.45 26.63
C ILE A 84 -21.57 -50.08 25.56
N ASN A 85 -22.86 -49.98 25.77
CA ASN A 85 -23.85 -50.34 24.78
C ASN A 85 -24.02 -49.16 23.81
N LEU A 86 -23.27 -49.14 22.70
CA LEU A 86 -23.19 -48.07 21.69
C LEU A 86 -24.57 -47.69 21.07
N LYS A 87 -25.63 -48.54 21.28
CA LYS A 87 -26.97 -48.25 20.77
C LYS A 87 -27.74 -47.14 21.49
N ASN A 88 -27.29 -46.72 22.67
CA ASN A 88 -27.99 -45.70 23.48
C ASN A 88 -27.28 -44.36 23.59
N LEU A 89 -26.17 -44.15 22.89
CA LEU A 89 -25.50 -42.83 22.87
C LEU A 89 -26.17 -41.92 21.86
N GLY A 90 -27.13 -41.09 22.30
CA GLY A 90 -27.77 -40.02 21.52
C GLY A 90 -26.81 -38.95 20.97
N ILE A 91 -25.53 -39.04 21.31
CA ILE A 91 -24.45 -38.20 20.82
C ILE A 91 -24.15 -38.47 19.32
N LEU A 92 -24.21 -39.73 18.87
CA LEU A 92 -24.01 -40.06 17.47
C LEU A 92 -25.14 -39.52 16.57
N LYS A 93 -26.37 -39.44 17.09
CA LYS A 93 -27.51 -38.82 16.37
C LYS A 93 -27.39 -37.30 16.25
N ARG A 94 -26.82 -36.60 17.27
CA ARG A 94 -26.55 -35.17 17.22
C ARG A 94 -25.35 -34.80 16.32
N VAL A 95 -24.36 -35.67 16.23
CA VAL A 95 -23.21 -35.46 15.32
C VAL A 95 -23.63 -35.65 13.87
N THR A 96 -24.49 -36.64 13.57
CA THR A 96 -24.98 -36.85 12.19
C THR A 96 -25.96 -35.76 11.74
N THR A 97 -26.81 -35.19 12.62
CA THR A 97 -27.62 -34.02 12.30
C THR A 97 -26.82 -32.77 12.11
N PHE A 98 -25.79 -32.54 12.90
CA PHE A 98 -24.89 -31.39 12.72
C PHE A 98 -24.14 -31.42 11.36
N PHE A 99 -23.75 -32.61 10.90
CA PHE A 99 -23.10 -32.78 9.59
C PHE A 99 -24.10 -32.76 8.41
N SER A 100 -25.39 -33.09 8.63
CA SER A 100 -26.41 -32.95 7.58
C SER A 100 -26.81 -31.50 7.34
N ASP A 101 -27.01 -30.72 8.42
CA ASP A 101 -27.36 -29.32 8.33
C ASP A 101 -26.24 -28.47 7.68
N SER A 102 -24.97 -28.75 8.03
CA SER A 102 -23.81 -28.08 7.36
C SER A 102 -23.62 -28.46 5.88
N ARG A 103 -24.23 -29.56 5.44
CA ARG A 103 -24.14 -30.01 4.06
C ARG A 103 -25.31 -29.45 3.22
N GLU A 104 -26.44 -29.19 3.85
CA GLU A 104 -27.56 -28.48 3.22
C GLU A 104 -27.25 -26.99 3.01
N GLU A 105 -26.62 -26.32 3.99
CA GLU A 105 -26.15 -24.91 3.82
C GLU A 105 -25.10 -24.77 2.71
N LEU A 106 -24.19 -25.74 2.55
CA LEU A 106 -23.20 -25.73 1.45
C LEU A 106 -23.78 -26.10 0.08
N MET A 107 -24.95 -26.75 0.02
CA MET A 107 -25.63 -27.06 -1.24
C MET A 107 -26.64 -26.01 -1.65
N GLU A 108 -27.13 -25.18 -0.75
CA GLU A 108 -27.98 -24.02 -1.08
C GLU A 108 -27.17 -22.84 -1.66
N GLU A 109 -25.89 -22.65 -1.26
CA GLU A 109 -25.01 -21.64 -1.86
C GLU A 109 -24.52 -22.00 -3.28
N GLU A 110 -24.52 -23.28 -3.69
CA GLU A 110 -24.13 -23.69 -5.05
C GLU A 110 -25.30 -23.72 -6.07
N SER A 111 -26.55 -23.46 -5.67
CA SER A 111 -27.72 -23.58 -6.54
C SER A 111 -28.29 -22.27 -7.09
N GLU A 112 -27.67 -21.12 -6.83
CA GLU A 112 -28.14 -19.80 -7.35
C GLU A 112 -27.34 -19.23 -8.53
N GLU A 113 -26.38 -19.94 -9.11
CA GLU A 113 -25.76 -19.54 -10.38
C GLU A 113 -26.42 -20.23 -11.57
N THR A 114 -27.45 -19.62 -12.13
CA THR A 114 -27.99 -19.98 -13.45
C THR A 114 -27.10 -19.40 -14.55
N PRO A 115 -26.67 -20.20 -15.54
CA PRO A 115 -25.85 -19.70 -16.63
C PRO A 115 -26.71 -18.94 -17.63
N VAL A 116 -26.44 -17.66 -17.79
CA VAL A 116 -26.97 -16.85 -18.89
C VAL A 116 -26.25 -17.25 -20.17
N VAL A 117 -26.92 -17.99 -21.01
CA VAL A 117 -26.49 -18.30 -22.38
C VAL A 117 -26.68 -17.04 -23.23
N ASN A 118 -25.61 -16.35 -23.56
CA ASN A 118 -25.60 -15.31 -24.57
C ASN A 118 -25.37 -15.94 -25.95
N THR A 119 -26.44 -16.05 -26.70
CA THR A 119 -26.42 -16.32 -28.14
C THR A 119 -26.01 -15.04 -28.86
N PHE A 120 -24.84 -15.03 -29.47
CA PHE A 120 -24.41 -14.00 -30.41
C PHE A 120 -25.12 -14.21 -31.74
N THR A 121 -25.96 -13.26 -32.14
CA THR A 121 -26.36 -13.05 -33.50
C THR A 121 -25.73 -11.79 -34.05
N GLU A 122 -24.97 -11.93 -35.13
CA GLU A 122 -24.39 -10.82 -35.89
C GLU A 122 -25.48 -9.90 -36.47
N PRO A 123 -25.27 -8.57 -36.49
CA PRO A 123 -26.10 -7.69 -37.34
C PRO A 123 -25.37 -7.34 -38.61
N THR A 124 -26.09 -7.65 -39.71
CA THR A 124 -25.82 -7.22 -41.07
C THR A 124 -25.86 -5.70 -41.19
N LYS A 125 -24.94 -5.18 -42.01
CA LYS A 125 -24.86 -3.77 -42.43
C LYS A 125 -26.10 -3.38 -43.28
N GLU A 126 -26.67 -2.22 -42.94
CA GLU A 126 -27.33 -1.35 -43.93
C GLU A 126 -27.08 0.13 -43.57
N GLU A 127 -26.53 0.83 -44.55
CA GLU A 127 -26.39 2.26 -44.61
C GLU A 127 -27.75 2.91 -44.85
N VAL A 128 -28.05 4.06 -44.20
CA VAL A 128 -28.73 5.20 -44.83
C VAL A 128 -28.55 6.45 -43.97
N SER A 129 -28.05 7.50 -44.56
CA SER A 129 -27.94 8.89 -44.06
C SER A 129 -29.16 9.75 -44.48
N PRO A 130 -29.20 11.05 -44.27
CA PRO A 130 -30.07 11.70 -43.27
C PRO A 130 -31.14 12.57 -43.93
N VAL A 131 -32.23 12.88 -43.23
CA VAL A 131 -33.10 14.01 -43.62
C VAL A 131 -33.57 14.81 -42.40
N VAL A 132 -33.28 16.09 -42.48
CA VAL A 132 -33.76 17.21 -41.66
C VAL A 132 -35.23 17.47 -41.99
N LYS A 133 -36.09 17.73 -40.99
CA LYS A 133 -37.16 18.74 -41.10
C LYS A 133 -37.61 19.25 -39.72
N LYS A 134 -37.52 20.56 -39.60
CA LYS A 134 -38.27 21.40 -38.66
C LYS A 134 -39.74 21.43 -39.05
N GLU A 135 -40.62 21.45 -38.07
CA GLU A 135 -41.85 22.23 -38.16
C GLU A 135 -42.39 22.57 -36.77
N SER A 136 -42.65 23.84 -36.59
CA SER A 136 -43.33 24.50 -35.51
C SER A 136 -44.83 24.52 -35.76
N VAL A 137 -45.66 24.33 -34.74
CA VAL A 137 -47.03 24.86 -34.72
C VAL A 137 -47.43 25.19 -33.28
N GLU A 138 -48.02 26.39 -33.19
CA GLU A 138 -48.57 27.06 -32.01
C GLU A 138 -50.00 26.62 -31.67
N THR A 139 -50.35 26.96 -30.39
CA THR A 139 -51.67 27.38 -29.86
C THR A 139 -52.78 26.35 -29.70
N SER A 140 -53.43 26.26 -28.59
CA SER A 140 -54.45 27.13 -28.00
C SER A 140 -55.06 26.55 -26.73
N ASP A 141 -55.55 27.45 -25.89
CA ASP A 141 -56.27 27.33 -24.65
C ASP A 141 -57.41 26.35 -24.58
N GLU A 142 -57.68 25.78 -23.39
CA GLU A 142 -58.97 25.92 -22.68
C GLU A 142 -58.92 25.29 -21.28
N ASN A 143 -59.57 25.99 -20.34
CA ASN A 143 -59.77 25.70 -18.92
C ASN A 143 -60.39 24.38 -18.60
N ASP A 144 -60.02 23.79 -17.46
CA ASP A 144 -61.05 23.26 -16.53
C ASP A 144 -60.51 23.20 -15.08
N ASP A 145 -61.32 23.77 -14.17
CA ASP A 145 -61.12 23.82 -12.72
C ASP A 145 -61.25 22.42 -12.09
N ALA A 146 -60.26 22.06 -11.25
CA ALA A 146 -60.50 21.12 -10.14
C ALA A 146 -59.46 21.36 -9.00
N GLU A 147 -59.97 21.89 -7.91
CA GLU A 147 -59.32 22.01 -6.61
C GLU A 147 -58.69 20.68 -6.16
N LYS A 148 -57.40 20.69 -5.89
CA LYS A 148 -56.77 19.73 -4.94
C LYS A 148 -55.72 20.45 -4.12
N GLU A 149 -55.97 20.48 -2.81
CA GLU A 149 -55.02 20.82 -1.74
C GLU A 149 -53.69 20.11 -2.02
N GLY A 150 -52.63 20.86 -2.28
CA GLY A 150 -51.27 20.40 -2.41
C GLY A 150 -50.39 21.14 -1.41
N LEU A 151 -49.76 20.41 -0.53
CA LEU A 151 -48.68 20.88 0.33
C LEU A 151 -47.67 21.71 -0.46
N ASP A 152 -47.49 22.96 -0.04
CA ASP A 152 -46.46 23.85 -0.54
C ASP A 152 -45.08 23.26 -0.26
N LEU A 153 -44.44 22.81 -1.30
CA LEU A 153 -43.04 22.41 -1.28
C LEU A 153 -42.22 23.71 -1.48
N GLU A 154 -41.77 24.28 -0.37
CA GLU A 154 -40.81 25.39 -0.38
C GLU A 154 -39.49 24.86 -1.00
N VAL A 155 -39.33 25.04 -2.30
CA VAL A 155 -38.04 24.83 -2.97
C VAL A 155 -37.14 25.97 -2.50
N LYS A 156 -36.28 25.69 -1.53
CA LYS A 156 -35.20 26.59 -1.19
C LYS A 156 -34.31 26.72 -2.42
N ASP A 157 -34.31 27.87 -3.02
CA ASP A 157 -33.36 28.24 -4.07
C ASP A 157 -31.96 27.88 -3.58
N GLN A 158 -31.31 26.99 -4.32
CA GLN A 158 -29.88 26.74 -4.15
C GLN A 158 -29.21 28.09 -4.42
N LYS A 159 -28.51 28.61 -3.41
CA LYS A 159 -27.59 29.73 -3.59
C LYS A 159 -26.71 29.39 -4.79
N GLU A 160 -26.86 30.15 -5.88
CA GLU A 160 -25.91 30.15 -6.98
C GLU A 160 -24.54 30.45 -6.37
N GLU A 161 -23.66 29.46 -6.36
CA GLU A 161 -22.29 29.62 -5.94
C GLU A 161 -21.60 30.62 -6.84
N ALA A 162 -20.81 31.52 -6.23
CA ALA A 162 -20.12 32.61 -6.89
C ALA A 162 -19.05 32.11 -7.88
N SER A 163 -19.48 31.63 -9.04
CA SER A 163 -18.60 31.47 -10.19
C SER A 163 -18.52 32.81 -10.93
N LEU A 164 -17.30 33.27 -11.19
CA LEU A 164 -17.10 34.46 -12.07
C LEU A 164 -17.88 34.26 -13.36
N GLY A 165 -18.72 35.21 -13.67
CA GLY A 165 -19.42 35.22 -14.95
C GLY A 165 -18.40 35.25 -16.11
N ASN A 166 -18.67 34.58 -17.23
CA ASN A 166 -17.76 34.49 -18.39
C ASN A 166 -17.24 35.87 -18.85
N LYS A 167 -17.93 36.96 -18.54
CA LYS A 167 -17.51 38.35 -18.84
C LYS A 167 -16.38 38.83 -17.93
N GLU A 168 -16.37 38.47 -16.65
CA GLU A 168 -15.31 38.87 -15.71
C GLU A 168 -14.05 38.02 -15.90
N VAL A 169 -14.22 36.73 -16.17
CA VAL A 169 -13.12 35.84 -16.58
C VAL A 169 -12.44 36.34 -17.85
N ASN A 170 -13.22 36.72 -18.86
CA ASN A 170 -12.67 37.26 -20.10
C ASN A 170 -11.97 38.63 -19.89
N LYS A 171 -12.43 39.49 -18.99
CA LYS A 171 -11.75 40.73 -18.60
C LYS A 171 -10.41 40.42 -17.92
N LEU A 172 -10.38 39.57 -16.90
CA LEU A 172 -9.17 39.21 -16.19
C LEU A 172 -8.16 38.52 -17.12
N THR A 173 -8.64 37.67 -18.02
CA THR A 173 -7.76 36.97 -19.00
C THR A 173 -7.23 37.95 -20.06
N GLN A 174 -7.99 38.98 -20.46
CA GLN A 174 -7.51 40.03 -21.35
C GLN A 174 -6.49 40.97 -20.70
N GLU A 175 -6.66 41.24 -19.40
CA GLU A 175 -5.81 42.18 -18.66
C GLU A 175 -4.50 41.54 -18.16
N PHE A 176 -4.54 40.28 -17.70
CA PHE A 176 -3.42 39.61 -17.04
C PHE A 176 -2.94 38.28 -17.73
N GLY A 177 -3.61 37.86 -18.80
CA GLY A 177 -3.36 36.58 -19.44
C GLY A 177 -3.75 35.35 -18.57
N GLU A 178 -3.47 34.15 -19.04
CA GLU A 178 -3.59 32.92 -18.21
C GLU A 178 -2.53 32.94 -17.12
N TYR A 179 -2.85 32.35 -15.96
CA TYR A 179 -1.88 32.14 -14.88
C TYR A 179 -0.84 31.08 -15.28
N ASP A 180 0.43 31.49 -15.28
CA ASP A 180 1.54 30.54 -15.51
C ASP A 180 2.29 30.29 -14.19
N PRO A 181 2.23 29.06 -13.64
CA PRO A 181 2.89 28.71 -12.39
C PRO A 181 4.43 28.73 -12.50
N THR A 182 5.00 28.84 -13.69
CA THR A 182 6.45 28.86 -13.90
C THR A 182 7.05 30.27 -13.71
N LEU A 183 6.21 31.33 -13.63
CA LEU A 183 6.69 32.70 -13.53
C LEU A 183 7.53 32.99 -12.29
N ASP A 184 7.26 32.34 -11.16
CA ASP A 184 8.03 32.50 -9.92
C ASP A 184 9.50 32.08 -10.09
N LEU A 185 9.75 31.10 -10.97
CA LEU A 185 11.08 30.62 -11.37
C LEU A 185 11.22 30.62 -12.90
N SER A 186 10.86 31.72 -13.56
CA SER A 186 10.90 31.83 -15.02
C SER A 186 12.30 31.66 -15.63
N SER A 187 13.34 31.85 -14.85
CA SER A 187 14.74 31.60 -15.25
C SER A 187 15.20 30.16 -15.13
N PHE A 188 14.36 29.28 -14.56
CA PHE A 188 14.72 27.87 -14.36
C PHE A 188 14.91 27.15 -15.71
N LYS A 189 16.02 26.43 -15.80
CA LYS A 189 16.35 25.59 -16.98
C LYS A 189 16.44 24.15 -16.55
N PHE A 190 15.79 23.26 -17.30
CA PHE A 190 15.90 21.83 -17.09
C PHE A 190 17.35 21.36 -17.25
N PRO A 191 17.78 20.30 -16.54
CA PRO A 191 19.11 19.75 -16.70
C PRO A 191 19.41 19.37 -18.16
N ASN A 192 20.62 19.66 -18.63
CA ASN A 192 21.09 19.23 -19.92
C ASN A 192 21.38 17.72 -19.89
N LEU A 193 21.34 17.07 -21.06
CA LEU A 193 21.65 15.65 -21.19
C LEU A 193 23.12 15.32 -20.91
N GLU A 194 23.99 16.33 -20.90
CA GLU A 194 25.42 16.23 -20.60
C GLU A 194 25.73 15.81 -19.15
N HIS A 195 24.75 15.96 -18.24
CA HIS A 195 24.86 15.49 -16.87
C HIS A 195 24.67 13.97 -16.71
N LEU A 196 24.24 13.30 -17.79
CA LEU A 196 24.06 11.85 -17.85
C LEU A 196 25.17 11.23 -18.67
N ALA A 197 25.81 10.21 -18.14
CA ALA A 197 26.87 9.48 -18.82
C ALA A 197 26.30 8.53 -19.87
N ASP A 198 27.07 8.37 -20.94
CA ASP A 198 26.82 7.33 -21.94
C ASP A 198 27.53 6.04 -21.51
N HIS A 199 26.77 5.13 -20.94
CA HIS A 199 27.30 3.83 -20.47
C HIS A 199 27.40 2.78 -21.58
N GLY A 200 27.29 3.19 -22.84
CA GLY A 200 27.37 2.36 -24.05
C GLY A 200 26.08 2.37 -24.86
N ASP A 201 26.24 2.29 -26.16
CA ASP A 201 25.14 2.43 -27.14
C ASP A 201 24.21 1.20 -27.25
N GLY A 202 24.31 0.23 -26.35
CA GLY A 202 23.52 -1.00 -26.44
C GLY A 202 23.81 -1.80 -27.70
N LYS A 203 25.04 -1.69 -28.23
CA LYS A 203 25.47 -2.35 -29.50
C LYS A 203 26.13 -3.70 -29.27
N HIS A 204 26.15 -4.22 -28.05
CA HIS A 204 26.57 -5.61 -27.88
C HIS A 204 25.47 -6.53 -28.43
N MET A 205 25.51 -6.73 -29.73
CA MET A 205 24.65 -7.72 -30.38
C MET A 205 25.10 -9.10 -29.90
N VAL A 206 24.16 -9.86 -29.35
CA VAL A 206 24.35 -11.30 -29.13
C VAL A 206 24.78 -11.87 -30.50
N SER A 207 25.87 -12.63 -30.56
CA SER A 207 26.32 -13.19 -31.82
C SER A 207 25.30 -14.24 -32.33
N ASP A 208 25.16 -14.32 -33.67
CA ASP A 208 24.29 -15.33 -34.29
C ASP A 208 24.71 -16.76 -33.87
N GLU A 209 25.98 -16.98 -33.62
CA GLU A 209 26.51 -18.25 -33.11
C GLU A 209 25.97 -18.56 -31.69
N GLU A 210 25.91 -17.58 -30.79
CA GLU A 210 25.36 -17.77 -29.44
C GLU A 210 23.86 -18.09 -29.51
N LEU A 211 23.13 -17.40 -30.39
CA LEU A 211 21.71 -17.65 -30.61
C LEU A 211 21.44 -19.07 -31.10
N GLU A 212 22.21 -19.54 -32.10
CA GLU A 212 22.08 -20.89 -32.65
C GLU A 212 22.46 -21.97 -31.63
N VAL A 213 23.57 -21.82 -30.93
CA VAL A 213 24.00 -22.75 -29.89
C VAL A 213 22.96 -22.89 -28.79
N ASN A 214 22.41 -21.78 -28.31
CA ASN A 214 21.36 -21.81 -27.27
C ASN A 214 20.05 -22.44 -27.78
N LYS A 215 19.64 -22.09 -29.00
CA LYS A 215 18.50 -22.71 -29.69
C LYS A 215 18.64 -24.22 -29.75
N ASP A 216 19.79 -24.71 -30.25
CA ASP A 216 20.04 -26.15 -30.42
C ASP A 216 20.02 -26.89 -29.07
N ARG A 217 20.63 -26.31 -28.03
CA ARG A 217 20.62 -26.88 -26.68
C ARG A 217 19.20 -26.94 -26.09
N ILE A 218 18.37 -25.92 -26.31
CA ILE A 218 16.98 -25.92 -25.85
C ILE A 218 16.20 -27.04 -26.56
N ILE A 219 16.32 -27.13 -27.89
CA ILE A 219 15.63 -28.17 -28.67
C ILE A 219 16.12 -29.57 -28.28
N GLU A 220 17.41 -29.79 -28.10
CA GLU A 220 17.98 -31.05 -27.67
C GLU A 220 17.48 -31.45 -26.30
N THR A 221 17.47 -30.53 -25.34
CA THR A 221 16.96 -30.78 -23.99
C THR A 221 15.48 -31.16 -24.04
N LEU A 222 14.65 -30.43 -24.76
CA LEU A 222 13.22 -30.73 -24.88
C LEU A 222 12.98 -32.09 -25.55
N ARG A 223 13.76 -32.42 -26.58
CA ARG A 223 13.68 -33.72 -27.30
C ARG A 223 14.06 -34.88 -26.38
N ASN A 224 15.09 -34.74 -25.52
CA ASN A 224 15.50 -35.75 -24.55
C ASN A 224 14.36 -36.10 -23.56
N PHE A 225 13.47 -35.14 -23.29
CA PHE A 225 12.25 -35.36 -22.46
C PHE A 225 11.00 -35.70 -23.30
N SER A 226 11.18 -36.09 -24.57
CA SER A 226 10.07 -36.41 -25.49
C SER A 226 9.06 -35.27 -25.67
N ILE A 227 9.60 -34.06 -25.87
CA ILE A 227 8.85 -32.84 -26.20
C ILE A 227 9.33 -32.39 -27.57
N GLU A 228 8.45 -32.44 -28.55
CA GLU A 228 8.69 -31.95 -29.91
C GLU A 228 8.28 -30.48 -29.99
N VAL A 229 9.05 -29.71 -30.74
CA VAL A 229 8.86 -28.28 -30.98
C VAL A 229 8.65 -28.07 -32.47
N ASP A 230 7.54 -27.43 -32.85
CA ASP A 230 7.23 -27.16 -34.25
C ASP A 230 8.00 -25.93 -34.78
N GLU A 231 8.11 -24.88 -33.97
CA GLU A 231 8.78 -23.63 -34.33
C GLU A 231 9.51 -23.02 -33.13
N ILE A 232 10.64 -22.39 -33.40
CA ILE A 232 11.40 -21.60 -32.42
C ILE A 232 11.89 -20.32 -33.05
N SER A 233 11.62 -19.19 -32.40
CA SER A 233 12.14 -17.87 -32.78
C SER A 233 12.88 -17.24 -31.59
N ALA A 234 13.79 -16.30 -31.85
CA ALA A 234 14.54 -15.60 -30.82
C ALA A 234 14.38 -14.10 -30.97
N GLU A 235 14.06 -13.44 -29.83
CA GLU A 235 13.98 -11.98 -29.71
C GLU A 235 15.08 -11.52 -28.75
N VAL A 236 16.04 -10.74 -29.25
CA VAL A 236 17.21 -10.31 -28.47
C VAL A 236 16.93 -9.04 -27.71
N GLY A 237 16.98 -9.13 -26.39
CA GLY A 237 16.88 -7.98 -25.50
C GLY A 237 18.22 -7.54 -24.92
N PRO A 238 18.24 -6.47 -24.09
CA PRO A 238 19.48 -5.89 -23.58
C PRO A 238 20.22 -6.83 -22.62
N THR A 239 19.52 -7.63 -21.85
CA THR A 239 20.11 -8.51 -20.82
C THR A 239 19.73 -9.96 -20.99
N VAL A 240 18.60 -10.23 -21.61
CA VAL A 240 18.10 -11.58 -21.89
C VAL A 240 17.63 -11.69 -23.31
N THR A 241 17.75 -12.89 -23.89
CA THR A 241 17.14 -13.28 -25.16
C THR A 241 15.91 -14.12 -24.87
N LEU A 242 14.77 -13.77 -25.46
CA LEU A 242 13.53 -14.52 -25.40
C LEU A 242 13.49 -15.53 -26.55
N TYR A 243 13.54 -16.83 -26.24
CA TYR A 243 13.25 -17.89 -27.18
C TYR A 243 11.77 -18.24 -27.10
N GLU A 244 11.02 -17.92 -28.15
CA GLU A 244 9.60 -18.22 -28.25
C GLU A 244 9.44 -19.55 -28.99
N ILE A 245 8.78 -20.52 -28.33
CA ILE A 245 8.59 -21.87 -28.86
C ILE A 245 7.12 -22.20 -29.05
N VAL A 246 6.82 -22.88 -30.14
CA VAL A 246 5.52 -23.48 -30.41
C VAL A 246 5.66 -24.97 -30.19
N PRO A 247 5.09 -25.53 -29.11
CA PRO A 247 5.15 -26.97 -28.87
C PRO A 247 4.23 -27.72 -29.82
N ALA A 248 4.61 -28.93 -30.20
CA ALA A 248 3.79 -29.79 -31.03
C ALA A 248 2.42 -30.10 -30.35
N PRO A 249 1.34 -30.33 -31.15
CA PRO A 249 0.02 -30.60 -30.64
C PRO A 249 -0.02 -31.76 -29.64
N GLY A 250 -0.73 -31.57 -28.52
CA GLY A 250 -0.89 -32.58 -27.47
C GLY A 250 0.12 -32.50 -26.31
N ILE A 251 1.12 -31.63 -26.39
CA ILE A 251 2.09 -31.40 -25.32
C ILE A 251 1.49 -30.52 -24.23
N ARG A 252 1.53 -30.98 -22.98
CA ARG A 252 1.09 -30.19 -21.82
C ARG A 252 2.12 -29.11 -21.47
N ILE A 253 1.67 -27.88 -21.35
CA ILE A 253 2.51 -26.72 -20.97
C ILE A 253 3.26 -26.95 -19.65
N SER A 254 2.62 -27.59 -18.68
CA SER A 254 3.24 -27.92 -17.38
C SER A 254 4.47 -28.83 -17.51
N LYS A 255 4.52 -29.69 -18.55
CA LYS A 255 5.68 -30.57 -18.80
C LYS A 255 6.91 -29.73 -19.15
N ILE A 256 6.75 -28.71 -19.98
CA ILE A 256 7.84 -27.80 -20.37
C ILE A 256 8.25 -26.92 -19.18
N LYS A 257 7.27 -26.36 -18.44
CA LYS A 257 7.55 -25.52 -17.29
C LYS A 257 8.34 -26.21 -16.18
N ASN A 258 8.15 -27.52 -16.01
CA ASN A 258 8.88 -28.29 -15.02
C ASN A 258 10.34 -28.61 -15.41
N LEU A 259 10.73 -28.35 -16.67
CA LEU A 259 12.09 -28.54 -17.17
C LEU A 259 12.96 -27.29 -17.07
N GLU A 260 12.52 -26.30 -16.34
CA GLU A 260 13.22 -25.02 -16.17
C GLU A 260 14.66 -25.23 -15.66
N ASP A 261 14.82 -26.04 -14.62
CA ASP A 261 16.13 -26.36 -14.05
C ASP A 261 17.01 -27.21 -15.01
N ASP A 262 16.41 -28.13 -15.77
CA ASP A 262 17.11 -28.98 -16.72
C ASP A 262 17.63 -28.15 -17.93
N ILE A 263 16.81 -27.21 -18.41
CA ILE A 263 17.19 -26.28 -19.49
C ILE A 263 18.26 -25.32 -18.98
N ALA A 264 18.14 -24.81 -17.75
CA ALA A 264 19.16 -23.95 -17.15
C ALA A 264 20.51 -24.66 -17.06
N LEU A 265 20.50 -25.93 -16.64
CA LEU A 265 21.72 -26.75 -16.56
C LEU A 265 22.34 -26.97 -17.94
N SER A 266 21.53 -27.31 -18.95
CA SER A 266 21.99 -27.54 -20.34
C SER A 266 22.62 -26.30 -20.95
N LEU A 267 22.05 -25.12 -20.68
CA LEU A 267 22.56 -23.84 -21.16
C LEU A 267 23.72 -23.31 -20.30
N ALA A 268 24.03 -23.95 -19.18
CA ALA A 268 24.95 -23.46 -18.15
C ALA A 268 24.64 -22.01 -17.74
N ALA A 269 23.35 -21.64 -17.73
CA ALA A 269 22.85 -20.31 -17.47
C ALA A 269 22.21 -20.23 -16.08
N LEU A 270 22.49 -19.14 -15.36
CA LEU A 270 21.84 -18.84 -14.09
C LEU A 270 20.65 -17.90 -14.37
N GLY A 271 19.46 -18.24 -13.86
CA GLY A 271 18.30 -17.36 -13.89
C GLY A 271 17.55 -17.38 -15.22
N ILE A 272 17.40 -18.55 -15.85
CA ILE A 272 16.40 -18.70 -16.92
C ILE A 272 15.01 -18.59 -16.32
N ARG A 273 14.04 -18.17 -17.14
CA ARG A 273 12.64 -18.09 -16.72
C ARG A 273 11.72 -18.54 -17.85
N ILE A 274 10.76 -19.40 -17.53
CA ILE A 274 9.78 -19.89 -18.50
C ILE A 274 8.45 -19.16 -18.31
N ILE A 275 8.02 -18.47 -19.37
CA ILE A 275 6.71 -17.82 -19.48
C ILE A 275 5.78 -18.75 -20.27
N ALA A 276 4.82 -19.34 -19.61
CA ALA A 276 3.98 -20.33 -20.27
C ALA A 276 2.50 -20.25 -19.80
N PRO A 277 1.58 -19.83 -20.67
CA PRO A 277 1.79 -19.30 -22.02
C PRO A 277 2.25 -17.82 -22.02
N ILE A 278 2.77 -17.33 -23.15
CA ILE A 278 2.95 -15.90 -23.39
C ILE A 278 1.56 -15.26 -23.55
N PRO A 279 1.21 -14.23 -22.80
CA PRO A 279 -0.08 -13.57 -22.89
C PRO A 279 -0.38 -13.10 -24.34
N GLY A 280 -1.50 -13.51 -24.89
CA GLY A 280 -1.96 -13.11 -26.23
C GLY A 280 -1.35 -13.82 -27.42
N ARG A 281 -0.28 -14.67 -27.25
CA ARG A 281 0.39 -15.35 -28.37
C ARG A 281 0.14 -16.88 -28.40
N GLY A 282 -0.23 -17.50 -27.28
CA GLY A 282 -0.44 -18.95 -27.21
C GLY A 282 0.83 -19.79 -27.32
N THR A 283 1.99 -19.17 -27.27
CA THR A 283 3.34 -19.73 -27.35
C THR A 283 3.99 -19.79 -25.96
N ILE A 284 5.14 -20.44 -25.84
CA ILE A 284 5.92 -20.53 -24.62
C ILE A 284 7.21 -19.77 -24.80
N GLY A 285 7.53 -18.86 -23.87
CA GLY A 285 8.77 -18.11 -23.85
C GLY A 285 9.78 -18.71 -22.88
N ILE A 286 11.04 -18.82 -23.32
CA ILE A 286 12.18 -19.15 -22.47
C ILE A 286 13.12 -17.96 -22.51
N GLU A 287 13.24 -17.25 -21.40
CA GLU A 287 14.15 -16.12 -21.24
C GLU A 287 15.52 -16.64 -20.79
N VAL A 288 16.52 -16.45 -21.64
CA VAL A 288 17.90 -16.89 -21.40
C VAL A 288 18.82 -15.67 -21.23
N PRO A 289 19.59 -15.58 -20.14
CA PRO A 289 20.56 -14.51 -19.95
C PRO A 289 21.59 -14.45 -21.09
N ASN A 290 21.84 -13.24 -21.60
CA ASN A 290 22.91 -13.01 -22.57
C ASN A 290 24.28 -13.20 -21.89
N SER A 291 25.27 -13.74 -22.60
CA SER A 291 26.62 -13.92 -22.07
C SER A 291 27.29 -12.58 -21.71
N LYS A 292 26.94 -11.52 -22.44
CA LYS A 292 27.38 -10.15 -22.20
C LYS A 292 26.16 -9.23 -22.14
N PRO A 293 25.55 -9.03 -20.96
CA PRO A 293 24.39 -8.15 -20.84
C PRO A 293 24.77 -6.69 -21.02
N ASP A 294 23.95 -5.94 -21.74
CA ASP A 294 24.11 -4.50 -21.96
C ASP A 294 23.63 -3.69 -20.76
N VAL A 295 24.28 -2.55 -20.53
CA VAL A 295 23.84 -1.56 -19.56
C VAL A 295 22.87 -0.60 -20.25
N VAL A 296 21.63 -0.52 -19.76
CA VAL A 296 20.65 0.44 -20.26
C VAL A 296 20.92 1.80 -19.61
N SER A 297 21.53 2.73 -20.36
CA SER A 297 21.85 4.07 -19.87
C SER A 297 20.60 4.91 -19.67
N MET A 298 20.52 5.68 -18.57
CA MET A 298 19.44 6.65 -18.33
C MET A 298 19.40 7.71 -19.43
N LEU A 299 20.54 8.10 -19.97
CA LEU A 299 20.66 9.00 -21.12
C LEU A 299 19.82 8.52 -22.31
N THR A 300 19.93 7.23 -22.65
CA THR A 300 19.17 6.62 -23.76
C THR A 300 17.66 6.67 -23.51
N LEU A 301 17.23 6.42 -22.27
CA LEU A 301 15.82 6.46 -21.90
C LEU A 301 15.25 7.87 -21.99
N ILE A 302 15.96 8.86 -21.45
CA ILE A 302 15.53 10.27 -21.48
C ILE A 302 15.53 10.80 -22.92
N LYS A 303 16.48 10.41 -23.78
CA LYS A 303 16.51 10.78 -25.20
C LYS A 303 15.39 10.13 -26.03
N SER A 304 14.77 9.06 -25.55
CA SER A 304 13.78 8.30 -26.34
C SER A 304 12.59 9.19 -26.74
N GLN A 305 12.12 9.03 -27.96
CA GLN A 305 10.92 9.75 -28.47
C GLN A 305 9.68 9.46 -27.59
N LYS A 306 9.58 8.24 -27.08
CA LYS A 306 8.48 7.79 -26.22
C LYS A 306 8.43 8.60 -24.91
N PHE A 307 9.58 8.95 -24.34
CA PHE A 307 9.67 9.81 -23.16
C PHE A 307 9.48 11.28 -23.51
N GLN A 308 10.18 11.77 -24.53
CA GLN A 308 10.15 13.19 -24.92
C GLN A 308 8.76 13.66 -25.38
N ASN A 309 8.03 12.83 -26.12
CA ASN A 309 6.72 13.15 -26.67
C ASN A 309 5.56 12.73 -25.75
N SER A 310 5.85 12.23 -24.55
CA SER A 310 4.81 11.79 -23.62
C SER A 310 3.98 12.98 -23.11
N ASN A 311 2.66 12.85 -23.15
CA ASN A 311 1.70 13.80 -22.56
C ASN A 311 1.29 13.39 -21.13
N TYR A 312 2.15 12.65 -20.43
CA TYR A 312 1.91 12.17 -19.08
C TYR A 312 2.09 13.29 -18.05
N GLU A 313 1.28 13.21 -16.98
CA GLU A 313 1.40 14.17 -15.88
C GLU A 313 2.68 13.95 -15.07
N LEU A 314 3.04 12.71 -14.78
CA LEU A 314 4.26 12.34 -14.08
C LEU A 314 4.99 11.22 -14.84
N PRO A 315 5.66 11.54 -15.97
CA PRO A 315 6.30 10.54 -16.80
C PRO A 315 7.56 9.98 -16.13
N ILE A 316 7.64 8.66 -16.07
CA ILE A 316 8.79 7.91 -15.57
C ILE A 316 9.29 6.98 -16.67
N ALA A 317 10.54 7.17 -17.08
CA ALA A 317 11.27 6.25 -17.96
C ALA A 317 12.03 5.26 -17.09
N LEU A 318 11.44 4.07 -16.89
CA LEU A 318 11.95 3.12 -15.89
C LEU A 318 13.06 2.22 -16.44
N GLY A 319 13.01 1.87 -17.73
CA GLY A 319 13.95 0.94 -18.32
C GLY A 319 13.58 0.55 -19.74
N LYS A 320 14.13 -0.58 -20.19
CA LYS A 320 13.81 -1.20 -21.49
C LYS A 320 13.16 -2.56 -21.29
N THR A 321 12.23 -2.91 -22.19
CA THR A 321 11.63 -4.24 -22.31
C THR A 321 12.62 -5.24 -22.94
N ILE A 322 12.23 -6.52 -22.98
CA ILE A 322 12.97 -7.55 -23.70
C ILE A 322 13.07 -7.20 -25.20
N SER A 323 12.01 -6.60 -25.76
CA SER A 323 12.01 -6.10 -27.15
C SER A 323 12.82 -4.83 -27.37
N ASN A 324 13.69 -4.47 -26.42
CA ASN A 324 14.54 -3.28 -26.45
C ASN A 324 13.78 -1.93 -26.55
N GLU A 325 12.48 -1.92 -26.29
CA GLU A 325 11.67 -0.71 -26.24
C GLU A 325 11.77 0.02 -24.90
N THR A 326 11.85 1.36 -24.95
CA THR A 326 11.77 2.17 -23.72
C THR A 326 10.41 2.04 -23.07
N TYR A 327 10.39 1.66 -21.80
CA TYR A 327 9.17 1.58 -21.00
C TYR A 327 8.96 2.90 -20.23
N VAL A 328 7.89 3.59 -20.58
CA VAL A 328 7.50 4.87 -19.95
C VAL A 328 6.08 4.73 -19.41
N PHE A 329 5.89 5.10 -18.14
CA PHE A 329 4.57 5.11 -17.54
C PHE A 329 4.27 6.42 -16.83
N ASP A 330 3.00 6.66 -16.52
CA ASP A 330 2.53 7.85 -15.80
C ASP A 330 2.25 7.48 -14.34
N LEU A 331 3.05 8.01 -13.41
CA LEU A 331 2.84 7.80 -11.98
C LEU A 331 1.49 8.35 -11.51
N ALA A 332 0.94 9.37 -12.17
CA ALA A 332 -0.38 9.90 -11.83
C ALA A 332 -1.51 8.90 -12.17
N LYS A 333 -1.31 8.02 -13.16
CA LYS A 333 -2.25 6.95 -13.52
C LYS A 333 -2.04 5.69 -12.68
N MET A 334 -0.78 5.41 -12.30
CA MET A 334 -0.37 4.34 -11.37
C MET A 334 0.03 5.00 -10.04
N PRO A 335 -0.92 5.43 -9.23
CA PRO A 335 -0.72 6.50 -8.25
C PRO A 335 0.24 6.14 -7.12
N HIS A 336 0.40 4.87 -6.82
CA HIS A 336 1.23 4.39 -5.73
C HIS A 336 2.02 3.17 -6.19
N LEU A 337 3.32 3.20 -5.96
CA LEU A 337 4.25 2.20 -6.43
C LEU A 337 4.99 1.58 -5.24
N LEU A 338 4.94 0.27 -5.16
CA LEU A 338 5.74 -0.54 -4.25
C LEU A 338 6.96 -1.09 -5.00
N MET A 339 8.14 -0.88 -4.43
CA MET A 339 9.40 -1.38 -4.98
C MET A 339 10.10 -2.26 -3.96
N ALA A 340 10.52 -3.46 -4.34
CA ALA A 340 11.28 -4.32 -3.43
C ALA A 340 12.35 -5.12 -4.16
N GLY A 341 13.39 -5.54 -3.42
CA GLY A 341 14.48 -6.37 -3.94
C GLY A 341 15.60 -6.54 -2.94
N ALA A 342 16.44 -7.55 -3.12
CA ALA A 342 17.57 -7.78 -2.25
C ALA A 342 18.64 -6.67 -2.39
N THR A 343 19.49 -6.53 -1.41
CA THR A 343 20.58 -5.54 -1.40
C THR A 343 21.49 -5.70 -2.62
N GLY A 344 21.84 -4.60 -3.29
CA GLY A 344 22.73 -4.59 -4.44
C GLY A 344 22.08 -5.06 -5.76
N GLN A 345 20.77 -5.30 -5.81
CA GLN A 345 20.08 -5.80 -7.01
C GLN A 345 19.51 -4.70 -7.93
N GLY A 346 19.66 -3.42 -7.56
CA GLY A 346 19.27 -2.29 -8.40
C GLY A 346 18.14 -1.41 -7.82
N LYS A 347 17.64 -1.67 -6.60
CA LYS A 347 16.57 -0.89 -5.97
C LYS A 347 16.88 0.62 -5.93
N SER A 348 18.05 1.01 -5.44
CA SER A 348 18.46 2.42 -5.33
C SER A 348 18.64 3.07 -6.70
N VAL A 349 19.18 2.33 -7.66
CA VAL A 349 19.28 2.80 -9.06
C VAL A 349 17.90 3.02 -9.66
N GLY A 350 16.95 2.10 -9.45
CA GLY A 350 15.57 2.25 -9.91
C GLY A 350 14.85 3.44 -9.27
N LEU A 351 15.10 3.70 -8.00
CA LEU A 351 14.56 4.86 -7.30
C LEU A 351 15.13 6.16 -7.90
N ASN A 352 16.44 6.22 -8.12
CA ASN A 352 17.09 7.35 -8.78
C ASN A 352 16.60 7.54 -10.21
N ALA A 353 16.42 6.47 -11.00
CA ALA A 353 15.88 6.55 -12.35
C ALA A 353 14.49 7.20 -12.39
N MET A 354 13.63 6.90 -11.39
CA MET A 354 12.32 7.53 -11.27
C MET A 354 12.42 9.02 -10.92
N LEU A 355 13.24 9.37 -9.94
CA LEU A 355 13.42 10.76 -9.52
C LEU A 355 14.04 11.59 -10.65
N VAL A 356 15.08 11.09 -11.30
CA VAL A 356 15.74 11.74 -12.44
C VAL A 356 14.76 11.96 -13.59
N SER A 357 13.92 10.96 -13.93
CA SER A 357 12.87 11.13 -14.96
C SER A 357 11.98 12.34 -14.67
N LEU A 358 11.55 12.50 -13.43
CA LEU A 358 10.69 13.60 -13.01
C LEU A 358 11.42 14.94 -13.03
N LEU A 359 12.71 14.99 -12.63
CA LEU A 359 13.53 16.21 -12.64
C LEU A 359 13.78 16.72 -14.07
N TYR A 360 13.86 15.83 -15.07
CA TYR A 360 14.01 16.20 -16.47
C TYR A 360 12.72 16.67 -17.14
N ARG A 361 11.56 16.48 -16.51
CA ARG A 361 10.26 16.72 -17.16
C ARG A 361 9.33 17.69 -16.43
N LYS A 362 9.49 17.86 -15.13
CA LYS A 362 8.59 18.69 -14.34
C LYS A 362 9.30 19.91 -13.75
N HIS A 363 8.66 21.06 -13.92
CA HIS A 363 9.14 22.30 -13.34
C HIS A 363 8.97 22.29 -11.81
N PRO A 364 9.85 22.95 -11.03
CA PRO A 364 9.77 22.97 -9.57
C PRO A 364 8.46 23.51 -8.99
N SER A 365 7.77 24.39 -9.71
CA SER A 365 6.43 24.87 -9.31
C SER A 365 5.33 23.83 -9.45
N ALA A 366 5.53 22.82 -10.29
CA ALA A 366 4.50 21.80 -10.59
C ALA A 366 4.71 20.48 -9.83
N LEU A 367 5.85 20.29 -9.18
CA LEU A 367 6.21 19.05 -8.49
C LEU A 367 6.98 19.33 -7.20
N LYS A 368 6.62 18.63 -6.13
CA LYS A 368 7.36 18.59 -4.88
C LYS A 368 7.59 17.16 -4.44
N PHE A 369 8.75 16.90 -3.83
CA PHE A 369 9.11 15.61 -3.22
C PHE A 369 9.10 15.72 -1.70
N VAL A 370 8.61 14.70 -1.05
CA VAL A 370 8.82 14.41 0.37
C VAL A 370 9.71 13.19 0.44
N LEU A 371 10.96 13.35 0.87
CA LEU A 371 11.96 12.30 0.87
C LEU A 371 12.20 11.78 2.27
N VAL A 372 12.09 10.48 2.45
CA VAL A 372 12.29 9.76 3.71
C VAL A 372 13.42 8.75 3.52
N ASP A 373 14.52 8.97 4.23
CA ASP A 373 15.73 8.13 4.20
C ASP A 373 16.21 7.81 5.63
N PRO A 374 15.68 6.76 6.26
CA PRO A 374 16.07 6.39 7.62
C PRO A 374 17.56 6.05 7.75
N LYS A 375 18.21 5.65 6.66
CA LYS A 375 19.61 5.24 6.62
C LYS A 375 20.60 6.38 6.36
N LYS A 376 20.12 7.55 5.93
CA LYS A 376 20.92 8.75 5.59
C LYS A 376 21.94 8.53 4.47
N VAL A 377 21.68 7.65 3.53
CA VAL A 377 22.65 7.23 2.50
C VAL A 377 22.16 7.50 1.09
N GLU A 378 20.98 7.01 0.75
CA GLU A 378 20.52 6.92 -0.65
C GLU A 378 19.98 8.25 -1.21
N LEU A 379 19.24 9.00 -0.40
CA LEU A 379 18.54 10.21 -0.84
C LEU A 379 19.26 11.51 -0.42
N SER A 380 20.31 11.46 0.34
CA SER A 380 21.03 12.63 0.87
C SER A 380 21.51 13.61 -0.21
N VAL A 381 21.84 13.12 -1.40
CA VAL A 381 22.29 13.91 -2.55
C VAL A 381 21.24 14.94 -3.00
N TYR A 382 19.95 14.65 -2.83
CA TYR A 382 18.85 15.53 -3.21
C TYR A 382 18.65 16.74 -2.26
N ASN A 383 19.35 16.82 -1.14
CA ASN A 383 19.27 17.98 -0.25
C ASN A 383 19.71 19.28 -0.95
N LYS A 384 20.56 19.18 -1.97
CA LYS A 384 21.02 20.31 -2.81
C LYS A 384 19.90 21.02 -3.57
N ILE A 385 18.78 20.34 -3.82
CA ILE A 385 17.61 20.88 -4.53
C ILE A 385 16.43 21.16 -3.59
N SER A 386 16.67 21.27 -2.29
CA SER A 386 15.62 21.41 -1.26
C SER A 386 14.68 22.59 -1.57
N ARG A 387 15.22 23.77 -1.87
CA ARG A 387 14.40 24.97 -2.18
C ARG A 387 13.70 24.91 -3.54
N HIS A 388 14.05 23.98 -4.43
CA HIS A 388 13.40 23.80 -5.72
C HIS A 388 12.26 22.77 -5.64
N TYR A 389 12.60 21.57 -5.17
CA TYR A 389 11.72 20.42 -5.31
C TYR A 389 11.28 19.78 -4.00
N LEU A 390 11.91 20.07 -2.84
CA LEU A 390 11.53 19.37 -1.63
C LEU A 390 10.42 20.08 -0.88
N ALA A 391 9.66 19.29 -0.12
CA ALA A 391 8.68 19.72 0.84
C ALA A 391 9.06 19.21 2.23
N GLN A 392 8.86 20.02 3.27
CA GLN A 392 9.24 19.72 4.64
C GLN A 392 8.18 20.19 5.64
N LEU A 393 8.28 19.74 6.88
CA LEU A 393 7.49 20.28 7.98
C LEU A 393 7.96 21.70 8.32
N PRO A 394 7.08 22.60 8.81
CA PRO A 394 7.46 23.90 9.31
C PRO A 394 8.53 23.78 10.40
N GLY A 395 9.55 24.64 10.34
CA GLY A 395 10.65 24.65 11.32
C GLY A 395 11.63 23.46 11.26
N ALA A 396 11.52 22.58 10.26
CA ALA A 396 12.49 21.49 10.09
C ALA A 396 13.85 22.05 9.62
N GLU A 397 14.92 21.55 10.21
CA GLU A 397 16.30 21.93 9.85
C GLU A 397 16.74 21.32 8.52
N GLU A 398 16.30 20.08 8.23
CA GLU A 398 16.63 19.33 7.03
C GLU A 398 15.35 18.94 6.29
N ALA A 399 15.38 19.05 4.96
CA ALA A 399 14.23 18.71 4.11
C ALA A 399 14.10 17.20 3.89
N ILE A 400 15.18 16.42 4.04
CA ILE A 400 15.16 14.95 3.98
C ILE A 400 14.93 14.40 5.38
N ILE A 401 13.91 13.57 5.52
CA ILE A 401 13.44 13.09 6.81
C ILE A 401 14.14 11.79 7.16
N THR A 402 14.86 11.79 8.28
CA THR A 402 15.69 10.65 8.70
C THR A 402 15.24 10.05 10.04
N ASP A 403 14.50 10.79 10.82
CA ASP A 403 14.00 10.42 12.15
C ASP A 403 12.58 9.86 12.05
N THR A 404 12.30 8.74 12.72
CA THR A 404 11.01 8.05 12.65
C THR A 404 9.85 8.88 13.20
N ASP A 405 10.07 9.64 14.28
CA ASP A 405 9.01 10.49 14.85
C ASP A 405 8.65 11.63 13.89
N LYS A 406 9.66 12.21 13.23
CA LYS A 406 9.45 13.21 12.18
C LYS A 406 8.76 12.61 10.95
N VAL A 407 9.02 11.32 10.62
CA VAL A 407 8.31 10.61 9.55
C VAL A 407 6.83 10.50 9.89
N VAL A 408 6.47 10.07 11.11
CA VAL A 408 5.07 9.97 11.55
C VAL A 408 4.38 11.34 11.48
N ALA A 409 5.03 12.39 11.97
CA ALA A 409 4.50 13.75 11.89
C ALA A 409 4.29 14.21 10.45
N THR A 410 5.24 13.91 9.53
CA THR A 410 5.15 14.25 8.11
C THR A 410 4.02 13.49 7.41
N LEU A 411 3.84 12.21 7.70
CA LEU A 411 2.76 11.41 7.12
C LEU A 411 1.38 11.94 7.55
N ASN A 412 1.24 12.34 8.80
CA ASN A 412 0.00 12.95 9.30
C ASN A 412 -0.21 14.36 8.71
N SER A 413 0.85 15.13 8.53
CA SER A 413 0.82 16.41 7.82
C SER A 413 0.38 16.25 6.37
N LEU A 414 0.88 15.23 5.66
CA LEU A 414 0.41 14.87 4.31
C LEU A 414 -1.07 14.47 4.29
N CYS A 415 -1.55 13.79 5.33
CA CYS A 415 -2.99 13.50 5.46
C CYS A 415 -3.81 14.79 5.63
N LYS A 416 -3.30 15.76 6.39
CA LYS A 416 -3.93 17.10 6.54
C LYS A 416 -3.90 17.88 5.22
N GLU A 417 -2.78 17.88 4.52
CA GLU A 417 -2.66 18.46 3.17
C GLU A 417 -3.67 17.83 2.20
N MET A 418 -3.82 16.50 2.28
CA MET A 418 -4.81 15.76 1.49
C MET A 418 -6.22 16.27 1.76
N ASP A 419 -6.62 16.41 3.02
CA ASP A 419 -7.95 16.86 3.40
C ASP A 419 -8.19 18.31 2.94
N GLN A 420 -7.22 19.21 3.13
CA GLN A 420 -7.28 20.61 2.66
C GLN A 420 -7.43 20.68 1.14
N ARG A 421 -6.71 19.84 0.39
CA ARG A 421 -6.86 19.78 -1.07
C ARG A 421 -8.24 19.30 -1.49
N TYR A 422 -8.83 18.34 -0.77
CA TYR A 422 -10.19 17.90 -1.05
C TYR A 422 -11.21 19.03 -0.83
N ASP A 423 -11.04 19.83 0.21
CA ASP A 423 -11.90 20.99 0.48
C ASP A 423 -11.77 22.03 -0.65
N LEU A 424 -10.55 22.35 -1.09
CA LEU A 424 -10.31 23.24 -2.23
C LEU A 424 -10.92 22.72 -3.55
N LEU A 425 -10.78 21.42 -3.83
CA LEU A 425 -11.38 20.81 -5.02
C LEU A 425 -12.91 20.83 -4.96
N LYS A 426 -13.48 20.57 -3.78
CA LYS A 426 -14.91 20.61 -3.55
C LYS A 426 -15.48 22.02 -3.78
N ASP A 427 -14.83 23.04 -3.21
CA ASP A 427 -15.21 24.44 -3.40
C ASP A 427 -15.13 24.86 -4.87
N ALA A 428 -14.05 24.46 -5.56
CA ALA A 428 -13.87 24.69 -6.99
C ALA A 428 -14.72 23.78 -7.91
N GLN A 429 -15.53 22.87 -7.36
CA GLN A 429 -16.32 21.88 -8.10
C GLN A 429 -15.47 21.10 -9.13
N CYS A 430 -14.33 20.60 -8.66
CA CYS A 430 -13.38 19.84 -9.47
C CYS A 430 -13.28 18.39 -8.98
N ARG A 431 -13.12 17.44 -9.92
CA ARG A 431 -13.02 16.01 -9.60
C ARG A 431 -11.59 15.56 -9.31
N ASN A 432 -10.61 16.29 -9.81
CA ASN A 432 -9.19 15.94 -9.66
C ASN A 432 -8.29 17.17 -9.78
N LEU A 433 -7.03 17.02 -9.35
CA LEU A 433 -6.02 18.06 -9.38
C LEU A 433 -5.80 18.68 -10.76
N LYS A 434 -5.81 17.86 -11.81
CA LYS A 434 -5.60 18.35 -13.19
C LYS A 434 -6.69 19.33 -13.60
N GLU A 435 -7.94 18.99 -13.35
CA GLU A 435 -9.10 19.85 -13.64
C GLU A 435 -9.04 21.13 -12.81
N TYR A 436 -8.73 21.03 -11.51
CA TYR A 436 -8.56 22.16 -10.62
C TYR A 436 -7.47 23.12 -11.12
N ASN A 437 -6.27 22.62 -11.39
CA ASN A 437 -5.16 23.43 -11.87
C ASN A 437 -5.46 24.05 -13.25
N GLN A 438 -6.21 23.37 -14.11
CA GLN A 438 -6.63 23.92 -15.41
C GLN A 438 -7.64 25.07 -15.22
N LYS A 439 -8.63 24.91 -14.35
CA LYS A 439 -9.57 25.99 -14.00
C LYS A 439 -8.83 27.18 -13.35
N PHE A 440 -7.87 26.90 -12.46
CA PHE A 440 -7.07 27.93 -11.82
C PHE A 440 -6.21 28.72 -12.84
N LYS A 441 -5.50 28.01 -13.73
CA LYS A 441 -4.71 28.63 -14.81
C LYS A 441 -5.58 29.54 -15.71
N SER A 442 -6.78 29.08 -16.07
CA SER A 442 -7.73 29.86 -16.88
C SER A 442 -8.49 30.94 -16.08
N ARG A 443 -8.07 31.24 -14.83
CA ARG A 443 -8.65 32.23 -13.91
C ARG A 443 -10.16 32.07 -13.66
N LYS A 444 -10.67 30.86 -13.75
CA LYS A 444 -12.09 30.53 -13.48
C LYS A 444 -12.38 30.31 -11.99
N ILE A 445 -11.36 30.29 -11.15
CA ILE A 445 -11.44 30.17 -9.69
C ILE A 445 -10.82 31.45 -9.10
N ILE A 446 -11.54 32.10 -8.17
CA ILE A 446 -11.03 33.29 -7.50
C ILE A 446 -10.25 32.86 -6.25
N ALA A 447 -9.02 33.35 -6.10
CA ALA A 447 -8.18 33.06 -4.93
C ALA A 447 -8.80 33.50 -3.58
N GLU A 448 -9.76 34.44 -3.63
CA GLU A 448 -10.37 35.01 -2.43
C GLU A 448 -11.63 34.27 -1.93
N SER A 449 -12.24 33.42 -2.76
CA SER A 449 -13.52 32.77 -2.42
C SER A 449 -13.39 31.68 -1.32
N CYS A 450 -12.20 31.28 -0.99
CA CYS A 450 -11.93 30.13 -0.07
C CYS A 450 -11.12 30.53 1.19
N LYS A 451 -11.21 31.80 1.63
CA LYS A 451 -10.45 32.29 2.80
C LYS A 451 -10.80 31.56 4.10
N ASP A 452 -12.05 31.09 4.22
CA ASP A 452 -12.51 30.36 5.39
C ASP A 452 -11.91 28.93 5.48
N LEU A 453 -11.59 28.32 4.32
CA LEU A 453 -10.99 26.98 4.23
C LEU A 453 -9.45 27.03 4.32
N HIS A 454 -8.86 28.10 3.80
CA HIS A 454 -7.40 28.31 3.85
C HIS A 454 -7.10 29.79 4.10
N PRO A 455 -7.13 30.24 5.38
CA PRO A 455 -7.09 31.67 5.75
C PRO A 455 -5.91 32.46 5.14
N GLU A 456 -4.76 31.77 4.95
CA GLU A 456 -3.53 32.41 4.50
C GLU A 456 -3.36 32.42 2.96
N ARG A 457 -3.89 31.42 2.25
CA ARG A 457 -3.58 31.20 0.83
C ARG A 457 -4.78 31.27 -0.11
N GLY A 458 -6.01 30.95 0.38
CA GLY A 458 -7.17 30.82 -0.49
C GLY A 458 -6.94 29.75 -1.59
N HIS A 459 -7.61 29.90 -2.73
CA HIS A 459 -7.30 29.10 -3.91
C HIS A 459 -5.93 29.47 -4.47
N HIS A 460 -5.12 28.46 -4.76
CA HIS A 460 -3.78 28.62 -5.32
C HIS A 460 -3.45 27.43 -6.24
N TYR A 461 -2.39 27.57 -7.03
CA TYR A 461 -1.92 26.45 -7.85
C TYR A 461 -1.35 25.35 -6.97
N LEU A 462 -1.82 24.11 -7.17
CA LEU A 462 -1.45 22.95 -6.36
C LEU A 462 -0.41 22.10 -7.12
N PRO A 463 0.84 21.98 -6.64
CA PRO A 463 1.82 21.07 -7.23
C PRO A 463 1.46 19.62 -6.95
N TYR A 464 1.91 18.70 -7.81
CA TYR A 464 1.97 17.29 -7.46
C TYR A 464 2.94 17.09 -6.30
N ILE A 465 2.62 16.18 -5.39
CA ILE A 465 3.50 15.77 -4.29
C ILE A 465 3.83 14.29 -4.46
N VAL A 466 5.12 13.94 -4.45
CA VAL A 466 5.57 12.54 -4.49
C VAL A 466 6.32 12.25 -3.20
N LEU A 467 5.70 11.42 -2.36
CA LEU A 467 6.36 10.86 -1.17
C LEU A 467 7.22 9.67 -1.60
N VAL A 468 8.49 9.69 -1.23
CA VAL A 468 9.45 8.64 -1.52
C VAL A 468 10.05 8.12 -0.21
N ILE A 469 9.91 6.82 0.02
CA ILE A 469 10.48 6.13 1.19
C ILE A 469 11.49 5.09 0.68
N ASP A 470 12.76 5.26 1.03
CA ASP A 470 13.82 4.34 0.59
C ASP A 470 13.76 2.98 1.30
N GLU A 471 13.53 2.95 2.61
CA GLU A 471 13.44 1.68 3.35
C GLU A 471 12.22 1.65 4.28
N PHE A 472 11.12 1.13 3.76
CA PHE A 472 9.86 1.05 4.48
C PHE A 472 9.91 0.06 5.66
N ALA A 473 10.74 -0.99 5.55
CA ALA A 473 10.86 -1.98 6.62
C ALA A 473 11.35 -1.37 7.93
N ASP A 474 12.32 -0.46 7.86
CA ASP A 474 12.88 0.15 9.07
C ASP A 474 11.83 0.99 9.81
N LEU A 475 10.94 1.68 9.08
CA LEU A 475 9.85 2.45 9.65
C LEU A 475 8.77 1.56 10.28
N ILE A 476 8.36 0.50 9.59
CA ILE A 476 7.33 -0.44 10.10
C ILE A 476 7.85 -1.19 11.33
N MET A 477 9.12 -1.55 11.37
CA MET A 477 9.71 -2.24 12.52
C MET A 477 9.83 -1.34 13.76
N THR A 478 9.93 -0.02 13.56
CA THR A 478 10.11 0.95 14.65
C THR A 478 8.77 1.52 15.14
N ALA A 479 7.92 2.01 14.23
CA ALA A 479 6.67 2.71 14.56
C ALA A 479 5.40 1.96 14.11
N GLY A 480 5.51 0.83 13.42
CA GLY A 480 4.41 -0.09 13.11
C GLY A 480 3.17 0.61 12.55
N LYS A 481 2.07 0.56 13.32
CA LYS A 481 0.77 1.11 12.91
C LYS A 481 0.75 2.64 12.78
N GLU A 482 1.62 3.36 13.46
CA GLU A 482 1.69 4.83 13.38
C GLU A 482 2.15 5.30 12.00
N VAL A 483 2.93 4.46 11.30
CA VAL A 483 3.34 4.66 9.90
C VAL A 483 2.36 4.00 8.93
N GLU A 484 1.92 2.77 9.19
CA GLU A 484 1.05 2.01 8.29
C GLU A 484 -0.31 2.71 8.06
N THR A 485 -0.92 3.23 9.13
CA THR A 485 -2.26 3.84 9.07
C THR A 485 -2.31 5.07 8.16
N PRO A 486 -1.45 6.10 8.32
CA PRO A 486 -1.48 7.25 7.41
C PRO A 486 -1.06 6.90 5.98
N ILE A 487 -0.13 5.96 5.77
CA ILE A 487 0.23 5.48 4.43
C ILE A 487 -0.96 4.80 3.76
N ALA A 488 -1.68 3.94 4.46
CA ALA A 488 -2.89 3.29 3.93
C ALA A 488 -3.96 4.33 3.57
N ARG A 489 -4.18 5.35 4.41
CA ARG A 489 -5.13 6.43 4.16
C ARG A 489 -4.75 7.26 2.92
N LEU A 490 -3.48 7.66 2.81
CA LEU A 490 -2.97 8.36 1.64
C LEU A 490 -3.11 7.51 0.38
N ALA A 491 -2.72 6.23 0.43
CA ALA A 491 -2.79 5.36 -0.73
C ALA A 491 -4.23 5.07 -1.20
N GLN A 492 -5.22 5.15 -0.31
CA GLN A 492 -6.64 5.00 -0.68
C GLN A 492 -7.23 6.26 -1.30
N LEU A 493 -6.88 7.44 -0.79
CA LEU A 493 -7.60 8.68 -1.08
C LEU A 493 -6.78 9.70 -1.90
N ALA A 494 -5.46 9.71 -1.83
CA ALA A 494 -4.66 10.83 -2.31
C ALA A 494 -4.49 10.92 -3.83
N ARG A 495 -4.90 9.89 -4.60
CA ARG A 495 -4.77 9.86 -6.07
C ARG A 495 -5.39 11.06 -6.76
N ALA A 496 -6.63 11.40 -6.41
CA ALA A 496 -7.38 12.46 -7.10
C ALA A 496 -6.78 13.85 -6.84
N ILE A 497 -6.14 14.04 -5.70
CA ILE A 497 -5.58 15.33 -5.27
C ILE A 497 -4.08 15.47 -5.56
N GLY A 498 -3.50 14.52 -6.33
CA GLY A 498 -2.14 14.59 -6.85
C GLY A 498 -1.04 14.35 -5.82
N ILE A 499 -1.31 13.56 -4.78
CA ILE A 499 -0.28 13.04 -3.87
C ILE A 499 -0.04 11.57 -4.21
N HIS A 500 1.21 11.22 -4.52
CA HIS A 500 1.61 9.88 -4.95
C HIS A 500 2.70 9.34 -4.04
N LEU A 501 2.74 8.02 -3.88
CA LEU A 501 3.66 7.33 -2.98
C LEU A 501 4.56 6.37 -3.76
N ILE A 502 5.85 6.42 -3.52
CA ILE A 502 6.83 5.42 -3.94
C ILE A 502 7.44 4.86 -2.65
N ILE A 503 7.10 3.64 -2.30
CA ILE A 503 7.66 2.98 -1.12
C ILE A 503 8.59 1.85 -1.55
N ALA A 504 9.80 1.86 -1.01
CA ALA A 504 10.79 0.85 -1.33
C ALA A 504 11.22 0.07 -0.08
N THR A 505 11.63 -1.19 -0.26
CA THR A 505 12.17 -2.01 0.83
C THR A 505 13.14 -3.06 0.32
N GLN A 506 14.15 -3.35 1.12
CA GLN A 506 15.08 -4.47 0.90
C GLN A 506 14.64 -5.75 1.65
N ARG A 507 13.56 -5.68 2.45
CA ARG A 507 13.05 -6.77 3.29
C ARG A 507 11.61 -7.12 2.90
N PRO A 508 11.41 -7.85 1.79
CA PRO A 508 10.07 -8.17 1.27
C PRO A 508 9.38 -9.29 2.07
N SER A 509 9.17 -9.08 3.36
CA SER A 509 8.44 -10.03 4.21
C SER A 509 6.97 -9.66 4.33
N VAL A 510 6.11 -10.63 4.68
CA VAL A 510 4.67 -10.45 4.86
C VAL A 510 4.35 -9.46 5.99
N ASN A 511 5.23 -9.35 6.99
CA ASN A 511 5.07 -8.40 8.09
C ASN A 511 5.32 -6.94 7.66
N ILE A 512 6.04 -6.72 6.58
CA ILE A 512 6.34 -5.40 6.03
C ILE A 512 5.38 -5.08 4.89
N ILE A 513 5.23 -5.99 3.93
CA ILE A 513 4.31 -5.87 2.79
C ILE A 513 3.00 -6.56 3.17
N THR A 514 2.21 -5.86 3.99
CA THR A 514 0.93 -6.37 4.49
C THR A 514 -0.14 -6.43 3.39
N GLY A 515 -1.24 -7.14 3.65
CA GLY A 515 -2.39 -7.17 2.75
C GLY A 515 -2.96 -5.77 2.48
N THR A 516 -2.98 -4.90 3.49
CA THR A 516 -3.42 -3.51 3.38
C THR A 516 -2.55 -2.71 2.42
N ILE A 517 -1.22 -2.84 2.51
CA ILE A 517 -0.28 -2.19 1.59
C ILE A 517 -0.49 -2.72 0.17
N LYS A 518 -0.55 -4.04 -0.03
CA LYS A 518 -0.73 -4.64 -1.36
C LYS A 518 -2.03 -4.22 -2.05
N ALA A 519 -3.12 -4.10 -1.29
CA ALA A 519 -4.41 -3.68 -1.83
C ALA A 519 -4.41 -2.25 -2.38
N ASN A 520 -3.58 -1.37 -1.81
CA ASN A 520 -3.53 0.05 -2.14
C ASN A 520 -2.37 0.44 -3.08
N PHE A 521 -1.44 -0.49 -3.34
CA PHE A 521 -0.31 -0.30 -4.25
C PHE A 521 -0.46 -1.21 -5.47
N PRO A 522 -1.18 -0.78 -6.51
CA PRO A 522 -1.45 -1.59 -7.69
C PRO A 522 -0.21 -1.77 -8.58
N ALA A 523 0.67 -0.76 -8.63
CA ALA A 523 1.93 -0.85 -9.35
C ALA A 523 3.02 -1.41 -8.43
N ARG A 524 3.67 -2.50 -8.86
CA ARG A 524 4.70 -3.16 -8.05
C ARG A 524 5.91 -3.50 -8.90
N VAL A 525 7.08 -3.21 -8.38
CA VAL A 525 8.37 -3.51 -8.99
C VAL A 525 9.14 -4.45 -8.07
N ALA A 526 9.54 -5.59 -8.58
CA ALA A 526 10.42 -6.52 -7.90
C ALA A 526 11.74 -6.64 -8.65
N PHE A 527 12.83 -6.20 -8.03
CA PHE A 527 14.18 -6.58 -8.40
C PHE A 527 14.45 -7.99 -7.91
N ARG A 528 15.62 -8.53 -8.29
CA ARG A 528 15.99 -9.88 -7.87
C ARG A 528 15.86 -10.07 -6.35
N VAL A 529 15.24 -11.18 -5.95
CA VAL A 529 15.15 -11.66 -4.57
C VAL A 529 15.76 -13.06 -4.50
N THR A 530 16.11 -13.51 -3.29
CA THR A 530 16.75 -14.82 -3.09
C THR A 530 15.74 -15.95 -2.99
N ALA A 531 14.53 -15.67 -2.50
CA ALA A 531 13.53 -16.69 -2.26
C ALA A 531 12.26 -16.47 -3.10
N LYS A 532 11.70 -17.55 -3.63
CA LYS A 532 10.43 -17.53 -4.37
C LYS A 532 9.26 -16.99 -3.55
N ILE A 533 9.30 -17.16 -2.23
CA ILE A 533 8.29 -16.62 -1.32
C ILE A 533 8.31 -15.09 -1.30
N ASP A 534 9.49 -14.48 -1.40
CA ASP A 534 9.64 -13.02 -1.44
C ASP A 534 9.06 -12.45 -2.74
N SER A 535 9.29 -13.13 -3.88
CA SER A 535 8.65 -12.76 -5.14
C SER A 535 7.11 -12.75 -5.02
N ARG A 536 6.53 -13.79 -4.43
CA ARG A 536 5.09 -13.87 -4.18
C ARG A 536 4.59 -12.81 -3.20
N THR A 537 5.40 -12.46 -2.22
CA THR A 537 5.05 -11.40 -1.26
C THR A 537 4.95 -10.05 -1.95
N ILE A 538 5.82 -9.76 -2.93
CA ILE A 538 5.81 -8.49 -3.67
C ILE A 538 4.75 -8.50 -4.76
N LEU A 539 4.81 -9.50 -5.67
CA LEU A 539 4.10 -9.50 -6.94
C LEU A 539 2.81 -10.35 -6.96
N ASP A 540 2.52 -11.10 -5.90
CA ASP A 540 1.55 -12.20 -5.86
C ASP A 540 1.88 -13.34 -6.87
N ALA A 541 3.04 -13.27 -7.53
CA ALA A 541 3.54 -14.21 -8.51
C ALA A 541 5.02 -14.55 -8.23
N GLY A 542 5.49 -15.70 -8.68
CA GLY A 542 6.91 -16.04 -8.70
C GLY A 542 7.63 -15.37 -9.87
N GLY A 543 8.97 -15.50 -9.93
CA GLY A 543 9.81 -15.06 -11.04
C GLY A 543 10.85 -14.01 -10.69
N ALA A 544 10.69 -13.24 -9.60
CA ALA A 544 11.73 -12.31 -9.18
C ALA A 544 12.96 -13.00 -8.58
N ASP A 545 12.82 -14.23 -8.14
CA ASP A 545 13.90 -15.13 -7.72
C ASP A 545 14.78 -15.62 -8.90
N GLN A 546 14.23 -15.57 -10.12
CA GLN A 546 14.87 -16.02 -11.36
C GLN A 546 15.54 -14.87 -12.15
N LEU A 547 15.46 -13.64 -11.66
CA LEU A 547 16.08 -12.48 -12.28
C LEU A 547 17.62 -12.56 -12.19
N ILE A 548 18.30 -11.92 -13.15
CA ILE A 548 19.77 -11.88 -13.19
C ILE A 548 20.32 -10.99 -12.06
N GLY A 549 19.58 -9.93 -11.67
CA GLY A 549 20.07 -8.86 -10.81
C GLY A 549 20.59 -7.67 -11.60
N ARG A 550 21.34 -6.76 -10.95
CA ARG A 550 21.93 -5.58 -11.59
C ARG A 550 20.91 -4.70 -12.33
N GLY A 551 19.72 -4.53 -11.75
CA GLY A 551 18.66 -3.72 -12.34
C GLY A 551 17.65 -4.51 -13.19
N ASP A 552 17.83 -5.81 -13.38
CA ASP A 552 16.80 -6.68 -13.95
C ASP A 552 15.63 -6.78 -12.99
N MET A 553 14.41 -6.52 -13.45
CA MET A 553 13.22 -6.39 -12.61
C MET A 553 11.96 -6.88 -13.30
N LEU A 554 10.97 -7.23 -12.49
CA LEU A 554 9.60 -7.48 -12.91
C LEU A 554 8.71 -6.33 -12.45
N MET A 555 7.93 -5.78 -13.36
CA MET A 555 6.91 -4.78 -13.05
C MET A 555 5.52 -5.38 -13.24
N SER A 556 4.70 -5.30 -12.19
CA SER A 556 3.28 -5.65 -12.23
C SER A 556 2.44 -4.38 -12.23
N THR A 557 1.48 -4.32 -13.15
CA THR A 557 0.48 -3.24 -13.25
C THR A 557 -0.91 -3.71 -12.80
N GLY A 558 -0.95 -4.84 -12.09
CA GLY A 558 -2.17 -5.54 -11.68
C GLY A 558 -2.54 -6.70 -12.59
N ASN A 559 -2.65 -6.48 -13.88
CA ASN A 559 -3.08 -7.51 -14.85
C ASN A 559 -1.90 -8.15 -15.62
N GLU A 560 -0.81 -7.42 -15.77
CA GLU A 560 0.34 -7.82 -16.56
C GLU A 560 1.61 -7.83 -15.73
N LEU A 561 2.48 -8.78 -16.02
CA LEU A 561 3.80 -8.89 -15.45
C LEU A 561 4.83 -8.71 -16.57
N ILE A 562 5.54 -7.59 -16.55
CA ILE A 562 6.49 -7.20 -17.60
C ILE A 562 7.90 -7.28 -17.02
N ARG A 563 8.82 -7.94 -17.74
CA ARG A 563 10.25 -7.90 -17.42
C ARG A 563 10.91 -6.69 -18.06
N LEU A 564 11.68 -5.96 -17.26
CA LEU A 564 12.37 -4.74 -17.67
C LEU A 564 13.81 -4.77 -17.18
N GLN A 565 14.72 -4.24 -18.00
CA GLN A 565 16.04 -3.83 -17.52
C GLN A 565 15.98 -2.37 -17.10
N CYS A 566 16.25 -2.08 -15.85
CA CYS A 566 16.25 -0.74 -15.26
C CYS A 566 17.25 0.18 -15.94
N GLY A 567 16.87 1.44 -16.12
CA GLY A 567 17.79 2.49 -16.53
C GLY A 567 18.87 2.71 -15.48
N PHE A 568 20.12 2.61 -15.89
CA PHE A 568 21.25 2.84 -15.02
C PHE A 568 21.56 4.34 -14.95
N VAL A 569 21.61 4.85 -13.73
CA VAL A 569 22.09 6.19 -13.39
C VAL A 569 22.93 6.08 -12.14
N ASP A 570 24.17 6.54 -12.22
CA ASP A 570 25.11 6.46 -11.12
C ASP A 570 25.00 7.67 -10.18
N THR A 571 25.49 7.53 -8.95
CA THR A 571 25.47 8.60 -7.93
C THR A 571 26.15 9.89 -8.41
N PRO A 572 27.32 9.87 -9.08
CA PRO A 572 27.93 11.07 -9.65
C PRO A 572 27.05 11.80 -10.67
N GLU A 573 26.26 11.09 -11.48
CA GLU A 573 25.32 11.69 -12.43
C GLU A 573 24.18 12.41 -11.70
N VAL A 574 23.59 11.74 -10.69
CA VAL A 574 22.57 12.33 -9.83
C VAL A 574 23.12 13.56 -9.12
N ASP A 575 24.33 13.50 -8.60
CA ASP A 575 25.04 14.62 -7.96
C ASP A 575 25.23 15.80 -8.91
N SER A 576 25.66 15.53 -10.13
CA SER A 576 25.81 16.54 -11.19
C SER A 576 24.48 17.24 -11.52
N ILE A 577 23.39 16.46 -11.66
CA ILE A 577 22.04 16.99 -11.91
C ILE A 577 21.59 17.86 -10.72
N CYS A 578 21.76 17.38 -9.49
CA CYS A 578 21.36 18.10 -8.29
C CYS A 578 22.19 19.40 -8.10
N ASN A 579 23.50 19.39 -8.41
CA ASN A 579 24.35 20.57 -8.39
C ASN A 579 23.90 21.59 -9.45
N TYR A 580 23.59 21.14 -10.66
CA TYR A 580 23.09 22.04 -11.72
C TYR A 580 21.77 22.72 -11.34
N ILE A 581 20.82 21.95 -10.81
CA ILE A 581 19.52 22.50 -10.36
C ILE A 581 19.73 23.42 -9.15
N GLY A 582 20.48 22.98 -8.13
CA GLY A 582 20.72 23.72 -6.90
C GLY A 582 21.49 25.02 -7.09
N GLY A 583 22.34 25.11 -8.15
CA GLY A 583 23.08 26.33 -8.52
C GLY A 583 22.22 27.41 -9.18
N GLN A 584 20.96 27.14 -9.54
CA GLN A 584 20.05 28.10 -10.13
C GLN A 584 19.30 28.92 -9.06
N ARG A 585 18.66 30.01 -9.48
CA ARG A 585 17.73 30.74 -8.62
C ARG A 585 16.64 29.81 -8.10
N SER A 586 16.43 29.80 -6.79
CA SER A 586 15.46 28.95 -6.08
C SER A 586 14.28 29.76 -5.55
N PHE A 587 13.26 29.06 -5.02
CA PHE A 587 12.26 29.70 -4.17
C PHE A 587 12.90 30.27 -2.90
N PRO A 588 12.29 31.28 -2.26
CA PRO A 588 12.81 31.90 -1.03
C PRO A 588 12.96 30.89 0.12
N SER A 589 12.00 29.98 0.26
CA SER A 589 11.97 28.92 1.27
C SER A 589 11.70 27.57 0.64
N VAL A 590 11.91 26.50 1.37
CA VAL A 590 11.44 25.16 1.04
C VAL A 590 9.91 25.15 1.10
N PHE A 591 9.25 24.31 0.33
CA PHE A 591 7.80 24.15 0.39
C PHE A 591 7.40 23.58 1.74
N GLU A 592 6.58 24.29 2.50
CA GLU A 592 6.12 23.87 3.82
C GLU A 592 4.80 23.11 3.72
N LEU A 593 4.77 21.95 4.36
CA LEU A 593 3.56 21.17 4.58
C LEU A 593 2.76 21.77 5.74
N PRO A 594 1.45 21.49 5.85
CA PRO A 594 0.65 21.95 6.98
C PRO A 594 1.21 21.46 8.32
N GLU A 595 1.23 22.32 9.31
CA GLU A 595 1.66 21.94 10.65
C GLU A 595 0.74 20.86 11.22
N PHE A 596 1.31 19.79 11.70
CA PHE A 596 0.62 18.72 12.42
C PHE A 596 1.05 18.74 13.88
N ILE A 597 0.19 19.27 14.73
CA ILE A 597 0.38 19.21 16.19
C ILE A 597 -0.13 17.83 16.63
N SER A 598 0.79 16.97 17.05
CA SER A 598 0.43 15.67 17.63
C SER A 598 -0.24 15.92 18.99
N GLU A 599 -1.45 15.42 19.19
CA GLU A 599 -2.10 15.44 20.50
C GLU A 599 -1.25 14.78 21.63
N LYS A 600 -0.18 14.08 21.25
CA LYS A 600 0.80 13.50 22.19
C LYS A 600 1.82 14.50 22.73
N THR A 601 2.05 15.62 22.06
CA THR A 601 3.06 16.61 22.49
C THR A 601 2.51 17.59 23.52
N ASP A 602 1.20 17.69 23.65
CA ASP A 602 0.53 18.54 24.66
C ASP A 602 0.27 17.84 26.00
N ARG A 603 0.86 16.66 26.23
CA ARG A 603 0.83 15.99 27.55
C ARG A 603 1.73 16.64 28.60
N GLY A 604 2.36 17.74 28.28
CA GLY A 604 3.17 18.52 29.20
C GLY A 604 2.62 19.95 29.34
N ALA A 605 1.58 20.14 30.12
CA ALA A 605 0.93 21.36 30.54
C ALA A 605 -0.43 21.58 29.87
N THR A 606 -1.44 20.83 30.29
CA THR A 606 -2.83 21.32 30.17
C THR A 606 -2.95 22.61 30.98
N SER A 607 -3.08 23.72 30.28
CA SER A 607 -3.37 25.01 30.90
C SER A 607 -4.62 24.85 31.80
N VAL A 608 -4.62 25.47 32.95
CA VAL A 608 -5.68 25.43 33.95
C VAL A 608 -7.05 25.80 33.36
N GLU A 609 -7.09 26.44 32.19
CA GLU A 609 -8.29 26.86 31.47
C GLU A 609 -9.06 25.74 30.71
N GLU A 610 -8.44 24.57 30.48
CA GLU A 610 -9.09 23.46 29.78
C GLU A 610 -9.53 22.28 30.69
N ARG A 611 -9.49 22.45 32.01
CA ARG A 611 -9.94 21.39 32.94
C ARG A 611 -11.44 21.12 32.80
N ASP A 612 -11.79 19.82 32.74
CA ASP A 612 -13.21 19.43 32.74
C ASP A 612 -13.91 19.96 34.03
N LYS A 613 -15.11 20.47 33.88
CA LYS A 613 -15.93 21.02 35.01
C LYS A 613 -16.11 20.04 36.16
N LEU A 614 -15.91 18.75 35.94
CA LEU A 614 -16.03 17.70 36.95
C LEU A 614 -14.65 17.23 37.48
N PHE A 615 -13.56 17.96 37.17
CA PHE A 615 -12.23 17.59 37.61
C PHE A 615 -12.05 17.49 39.12
N GLU A 616 -12.51 18.52 39.87
CA GLU A 616 -12.43 18.54 41.33
C GLU A 616 -13.28 17.41 41.95
N GLU A 617 -14.48 17.20 41.46
CA GLU A 617 -15.36 16.13 41.92
C GLU A 617 -14.76 14.74 41.64
N ALA A 618 -14.13 14.57 40.48
CA ALA A 618 -13.43 13.35 40.13
C ALA A 618 -12.20 13.12 41.02
N ALA A 619 -11.45 14.18 41.35
CA ALA A 619 -10.33 14.13 42.26
C ALA A 619 -10.73 13.67 43.64
N HIS A 620 -11.78 14.27 44.19
CA HIS A 620 -12.34 13.88 45.50
C HIS A 620 -12.79 12.42 45.54
N ILE A 621 -13.48 11.94 44.47
CA ILE A 621 -13.95 10.56 44.39
C ILE A 621 -12.76 9.59 44.40
N ILE A 622 -11.70 9.89 43.60
CA ILE A 622 -10.53 9.03 43.51
C ILE A 622 -9.72 8.99 44.80
N VAL A 623 -9.50 10.13 45.45
CA VAL A 623 -8.78 10.21 46.72
C VAL A 623 -9.61 9.55 47.86
N MET A 624 -10.95 9.75 47.90
CA MET A 624 -11.79 9.09 48.88
C MET A 624 -11.81 7.57 48.76
N HIS A 625 -11.77 7.05 47.54
CA HIS A 625 -11.81 5.60 47.30
C HIS A 625 -10.39 4.97 47.16
N GLN A 626 -9.35 5.77 47.14
CA GLN A 626 -7.97 5.34 46.94
C GLN A 626 -7.79 4.41 45.74
N GLN A 627 -8.51 4.70 44.64
CA GLN A 627 -8.52 3.87 43.44
C GLN A 627 -8.63 4.73 42.19
N GLY A 628 -7.51 4.84 41.42
CA GLY A 628 -7.43 5.56 40.15
C GLY A 628 -8.00 4.76 38.98
N SER A 629 -9.32 4.63 38.89
CA SER A 629 -9.97 3.78 37.90
C SER A 629 -11.03 4.56 37.08
N THR A 630 -10.89 4.51 35.74
CA THR A 630 -11.86 5.09 34.81
C THR A 630 -13.28 4.56 35.05
N SER A 631 -13.42 3.26 35.37
CA SER A 631 -14.70 2.63 35.62
C SER A 631 -15.36 3.10 36.95
N LEU A 632 -14.57 3.56 37.92
CA LEU A 632 -15.07 4.18 39.15
C LEU A 632 -15.72 5.52 38.81
N LEU A 633 -15.03 6.38 38.05
CA LEU A 633 -15.57 7.69 37.64
C LEU A 633 -16.79 7.55 36.74
N GLN A 634 -16.81 6.61 35.80
CA GLN A 634 -18.00 6.33 34.99
C GLN A 634 -19.25 6.04 35.85
N ARG A 635 -19.09 5.17 36.85
CA ARG A 635 -20.20 4.78 37.73
C ARG A 635 -20.64 5.90 38.65
N LYS A 636 -19.70 6.64 39.23
CA LYS A 636 -19.99 7.67 40.22
C LYS A 636 -20.54 8.95 39.59
N LEU A 637 -19.92 9.39 38.50
CA LEU A 637 -20.28 10.64 37.81
C LEU A 637 -21.23 10.41 36.61
N LYS A 638 -21.62 9.17 36.33
CA LYS A 638 -22.48 8.78 35.19
C LYS A 638 -21.95 9.27 33.83
N LEU A 639 -20.65 9.15 33.61
CA LEU A 639 -19.97 9.63 32.42
C LEU A 639 -19.78 8.54 31.37
N GLY A 640 -19.68 8.94 30.09
CA GLY A 640 -19.23 8.06 29.04
C GLY A 640 -17.73 7.72 29.16
N TYR A 641 -17.29 6.59 28.58
CA TYR A 641 -15.91 6.07 28.69
C TYR A 641 -14.86 7.10 28.33
N ASN A 642 -15.03 7.81 27.20
CA ASN A 642 -14.06 8.78 26.70
C ASN A 642 -13.91 10.01 27.61
N ARG A 643 -14.99 10.49 28.25
CA ARG A 643 -14.92 11.63 29.16
C ARG A 643 -14.29 11.22 30.49
N ALA A 644 -14.64 10.04 31.02
CA ALA A 644 -14.02 9.50 32.22
C ALA A 644 -12.53 9.20 32.03
N GLY A 645 -12.12 8.76 30.80
CA GLY A 645 -10.72 8.58 30.43
C GLY A 645 -9.95 9.90 30.48
N ARG A 646 -10.46 10.95 29.85
CA ARG A 646 -9.84 12.30 29.88
C ARG A 646 -9.71 12.85 31.29
N LEU A 647 -10.70 12.66 32.15
CA LEU A 647 -10.59 13.06 33.55
C LEU A 647 -9.50 12.31 34.30
N VAL A 648 -9.35 11.02 34.04
CA VAL A 648 -8.25 10.23 34.65
C VAL A 648 -6.89 10.71 34.15
N ASP A 649 -6.77 11.08 32.88
CA ASP A 649 -5.53 11.61 32.34
C ASP A 649 -5.21 13.01 32.92
N GLN A 650 -6.20 13.90 33.07
CA GLN A 650 -6.05 15.19 33.75
C GLN A 650 -5.64 15.04 35.24
N LEU A 651 -6.13 14.01 35.92
CA LEU A 651 -5.75 13.71 37.31
C LEU A 651 -4.31 13.16 37.43
N GLU A 652 -3.83 12.46 36.41
CA GLU A 652 -2.43 12.05 36.28
C GLU A 652 -1.53 13.26 36.08
N ASP A 653 -1.88 14.15 35.13
CA ASP A 653 -1.15 15.38 34.85
C ASP A 653 -1.07 16.31 36.07
N ALA A 654 -2.12 16.34 36.90
CA ALA A 654 -2.14 17.07 38.14
C ALA A 654 -1.36 16.38 39.29
N GLY A 655 -0.78 15.19 39.05
CA GLY A 655 -0.03 14.45 40.06
C GLY A 655 -0.88 13.83 41.18
N ILE A 656 -2.20 13.70 40.97
CA ILE A 656 -3.13 13.11 41.96
C ILE A 656 -3.06 11.58 41.88
N ILE A 657 -2.87 11.04 40.67
CA ILE A 657 -2.69 9.60 40.43
C ILE A 657 -1.41 9.32 39.67
N GLY A 658 -0.89 8.11 39.78
CA GLY A 658 0.29 7.64 39.08
C GLY A 658 0.03 7.23 37.63
N PRO A 659 1.08 6.92 36.86
CA PRO A 659 1.01 6.58 35.45
C PRO A 659 0.22 5.29 35.21
N PHE A 660 -0.20 5.13 33.95
CA PHE A 660 -0.96 3.95 33.51
C PHE A 660 -0.15 2.66 33.64
N GLU A 661 -0.61 1.69 34.41
CA GLU A 661 0.01 0.39 34.66
C GLU A 661 -0.78 -0.77 34.00
N GLY A 662 -1.25 -0.58 32.78
CA GLY A 662 -2.01 -1.61 32.05
C GLY A 662 -3.45 -1.78 32.57
N SER A 663 -3.91 -3.03 32.79
CA SER A 663 -5.29 -3.32 33.20
C SER A 663 -5.61 -3.06 34.68
N LYS A 664 -4.61 -2.65 35.49
CA LYS A 664 -4.78 -2.35 36.91
C LYS A 664 -5.24 -0.91 37.11
N ALA A 665 -5.98 -0.66 38.22
CA ALA A 665 -6.29 0.70 38.63
C ALA A 665 -4.99 1.48 38.94
N ARG A 666 -4.88 2.72 38.47
CA ARG A 666 -3.71 3.58 38.71
C ARG A 666 -3.57 3.85 40.22
N LYS A 667 -2.34 3.95 40.69
CA LYS A 667 -2.03 4.21 42.09
C LYS A 667 -2.40 5.65 42.45
N VAL A 668 -3.12 5.88 43.56
CA VAL A 668 -3.41 7.23 44.05
C VAL A 668 -2.18 7.72 44.84
N LEU A 669 -1.69 8.90 44.48
CA LEU A 669 -0.49 9.51 45.07
C LEU A 669 -0.80 10.40 46.25
N VAL A 670 -2.06 10.88 46.35
CA VAL A 670 -2.54 11.76 47.38
C VAL A 670 -3.24 10.94 48.47
N PRO A 671 -2.75 10.96 49.73
CA PRO A 671 -3.25 10.08 50.79
C PRO A 671 -4.60 10.47 51.36
N ASP A 672 -4.94 11.76 51.42
CA ASP A 672 -6.14 12.27 52.09
C ASP A 672 -6.73 13.53 51.39
N ALA A 673 -7.93 13.91 51.80
CA ALA A 673 -8.65 15.06 51.25
C ALA A 673 -7.99 16.41 51.55
N VAL A 674 -7.26 16.50 52.69
CA VAL A 674 -6.57 17.75 53.07
C VAL A 674 -5.36 18.02 52.17
N SER A 675 -4.61 16.96 51.84
CA SER A 675 -3.50 17.04 50.91
C SER A 675 -4.02 17.33 49.48
N LEU A 676 -5.22 16.84 49.11
CA LEU A 676 -5.84 17.16 47.83
C LEU A 676 -6.16 18.66 47.72
N GLU A 677 -6.79 19.24 48.76
CA GLU A 677 -7.12 20.66 48.77
C GLU A 677 -5.89 21.55 48.61
N GLN A 678 -4.80 21.18 49.25
CA GLN A 678 -3.51 21.90 49.09
C GLN A 678 -2.99 21.89 47.69
N ILE A 679 -3.16 20.77 46.96
CA ILE A 679 -2.77 20.65 45.57
C ILE A 679 -3.71 21.46 44.64
N LEU A 680 -5.03 21.40 44.90
CA LEU A 680 -6.02 22.18 44.15
C LEU A 680 -5.81 23.69 44.32
N HIS A 681 -5.56 24.17 45.56
CA HIS A 681 -5.25 25.59 45.83
C HIS A 681 -3.92 26.05 45.25
N ARG A 682 -2.86 25.26 45.29
CA ARG A 682 -1.58 25.60 44.67
C ARG A 682 -1.66 25.80 43.15
N SER A 683 -2.61 25.10 42.52
CA SER A 683 -2.83 25.28 41.07
C SER A 683 -3.62 26.57 40.75
N PHE A 684 -4.17 27.28 41.72
CA PHE A 684 -4.83 28.58 41.55
C PHE A 684 -3.89 29.77 41.87
N ASP A 685 -2.91 29.65 42.78
CA ASP A 685 -2.03 30.73 43.19
C ASP A 685 -0.78 30.93 42.29
N GLY A 686 -0.63 30.16 41.25
CA GLY A 686 0.49 30.27 40.29
C GLY A 686 0.29 31.35 39.19
N GLN A 687 -0.70 32.24 39.33
CA GLN A 687 -0.94 33.35 38.41
C GLN A 687 -0.98 34.70 39.17
N GLU A 688 0.15 35.10 39.76
CA GLU A 688 0.52 36.50 40.02
C GLU A 688 1.92 36.79 39.55
#